data_afff0ef974a9052fdad8355adb105024
#
_entry.id   afff0ef974a9052fdad8355adb105024
#
_cell.length_a   1.000
_cell.length_b   1.000
_cell.length_c   1.000
_cell.angle_alpha   90.00
_cell.angle_beta   90.00
_cell.angle_gamma   90.00
#
_symmetry.space_group_name_H-M   'P 1'
#
loop_
_entity.id
_entity.type
_entity.pdbx_description
1 polymer ?
#
loop_
_entity_poly.entity_id
_entity_poly.type
_entity_poly.pdbx_seq_one_letter_code
_entity_poly.pdbx_strand_id
1 'polypeptide(L)'
;MAKKVTIKDIADMAGVSIATVSHVINRTRYVSPDLVEKIENIIIETGYHKKIEEKERRLKVGRQSEIVAVIPNVESTIYRDMVGYLKKYVSIQGYQFYIAITDNDIKEEAQVLEGLIQNKKTAGIIHVPVSDVAADYKKLIESGIPFVCMERNILGDGIDSVEFRDREAIFKGTDYLLQCGHKNILFLRESLKSTTRDERTRGFLLALEEHGINTNDANISDINIESGADNCILEIQKAMRRYMPTAIMAGGNRITLYLMKTMRDRGIECPEEISVVGFGDEGWSELTYPPLTILKRDVEGLSRRAVNMLFEKINTGHVIEQDYYADVELIIRKSTRMLDNGPFGEEAATPESIVITKEEKSRLRAGNFRVAISFHYTGTSWAELHEKGIRDELEQYGIDIISVTDAHFDASLQNAQLEGIRLQKPDAVIAIPADDKETKEQFRELAKVSKLVFLSSVPENMEKNSYVCCVSVNEIENGINVGRMMGQYCKGKHVEAGFIIHGAVFYGTRARDEAAEKIISEQYKNIDIKAIRGFGEIENAYQVCKDMITENPQIKVLYVSWDRPALLVIKALKEMHREDIAIFTTDLDYKIAQYMESGIVKGLSTQRPYEQGRTAAHVVAKSLLSNDVPKYVGVQPYVVDAKQLGRAWKDIFHEGMPEKMK
;
A
#
# COMPACT_ATOMS: atom_id res chain seq x y z
N MET A 1 -35.51 0.05 37.81
CA MET A 1 -36.03 -0.43 36.50
C MET A 1 -35.37 0.37 35.40
N ALA A 2 -34.57 -0.24 34.56
CA ALA A 2 -33.93 0.47 33.44
C ALA A 2 -35.00 0.96 32.48
N LYS A 3 -34.93 2.22 32.07
CA LYS A 3 -35.88 2.85 31.15
C LYS A 3 -35.89 2.11 29.82
N LYS A 4 -37.01 1.53 29.41
CA LYS A 4 -37.11 0.78 28.15
C LYS A 4 -36.90 1.74 26.96
N VAL A 5 -35.81 1.56 26.22
CA VAL A 5 -35.46 2.34 25.02
C VAL A 5 -36.60 2.25 23.98
N THR A 6 -36.96 3.39 23.39
CA THR A 6 -38.01 3.49 22.38
C THR A 6 -37.45 3.94 21.02
N ILE A 7 -38.21 3.79 19.93
CA ILE A 7 -37.83 4.29 18.60
C ILE A 7 -37.55 5.80 18.61
N LYS A 8 -38.21 6.54 19.50
CA LYS A 8 -37.99 7.97 19.70
C LYS A 8 -36.61 8.24 20.30
N ASP A 9 -36.22 7.43 21.28
CA ASP A 9 -34.87 7.55 21.89
C ASP A 9 -33.77 7.27 20.85
N ILE A 10 -33.96 6.28 19.96
CA ILE A 10 -33.07 6.02 18.81
C ILE A 10 -32.98 7.21 17.85
N ALA A 11 -34.13 7.80 17.53
CA ALA A 11 -34.22 8.99 16.64
C ALA A 11 -33.49 10.18 17.25
N ASP A 12 -33.69 10.44 18.54
CA ASP A 12 -33.04 11.51 19.28
C ASP A 12 -31.51 11.30 19.34
N MET A 13 -31.03 10.09 19.59
CA MET A 13 -29.60 9.73 19.61
C MET A 13 -28.94 9.84 18.23
N ALA A 14 -29.65 9.47 17.18
CA ALA A 14 -29.16 9.56 15.80
C ALA A 14 -29.23 11.00 15.23
N GLY A 15 -30.01 11.89 15.86
CA GLY A 15 -30.25 13.24 15.38
C GLY A 15 -31.16 13.30 14.14
N VAL A 16 -32.14 12.38 14.04
CA VAL A 16 -33.02 12.24 12.88
C VAL A 16 -34.50 12.12 13.30
N SER A 17 -35.40 12.15 12.32
CA SER A 17 -36.83 11.93 12.60
C SER A 17 -37.14 10.46 12.92
N ILE A 18 -38.21 10.21 13.69
CA ILE A 18 -38.71 8.84 13.94
C ILE A 18 -39.03 8.13 12.62
N ALA A 19 -39.52 8.88 11.62
CA ALA A 19 -39.80 8.36 10.28
C ALA A 19 -38.52 7.86 9.59
N THR A 20 -37.41 8.57 9.73
CA THR A 20 -36.09 8.14 9.19
C THR A 20 -35.62 6.83 9.83
N VAL A 21 -35.69 6.73 11.16
CA VAL A 21 -35.37 5.48 11.86
C VAL A 21 -36.31 4.33 11.41
N SER A 22 -37.61 4.61 11.27
CA SER A 22 -38.56 3.62 10.76
C SER A 22 -38.25 3.20 9.33
N HIS A 23 -37.82 4.14 8.46
CA HIS A 23 -37.39 3.81 7.09
C HIS A 23 -36.14 2.95 7.05
N VAL A 24 -35.18 3.17 7.96
CA VAL A 24 -33.97 2.31 8.11
C VAL A 24 -34.38 0.91 8.59
N ILE A 25 -35.19 0.83 9.66
CA ILE A 25 -35.61 -0.47 10.23
C ILE A 25 -36.43 -1.28 9.21
N ASN A 26 -37.38 -0.64 8.52
CA ASN A 26 -38.31 -1.32 7.61
C ASN A 26 -37.88 -1.25 6.13
N ARG A 27 -36.79 -0.57 5.80
CA ARG A 27 -36.22 -0.39 4.44
C ARG A 27 -37.26 0.11 3.41
N THR A 28 -38.12 1.03 3.81
CA THR A 28 -39.24 1.51 2.97
C THR A 28 -38.90 2.71 2.10
N ARG A 29 -37.74 3.37 2.32
CA ARG A 29 -37.24 4.48 1.50
C ARG A 29 -35.72 4.53 1.57
N TYR A 30 -35.09 5.11 0.55
CA TYR A 30 -33.65 5.36 0.52
C TYR A 30 -33.24 6.28 1.68
N VAL A 31 -32.21 5.87 2.40
CA VAL A 31 -31.46 6.63 3.41
C VAL A 31 -29.99 6.46 3.08
N SER A 32 -29.19 7.53 3.24
CA SER A 32 -27.75 7.46 2.90
C SER A 32 -27.04 6.37 3.70
N PRO A 33 -26.06 5.66 3.12
CA PRO A 33 -25.34 4.57 3.77
C PRO A 33 -24.74 4.95 5.14
N ASP A 34 -24.11 6.11 5.25
CA ASP A 34 -23.52 6.62 6.50
C ASP A 34 -24.56 6.80 7.61
N LEU A 35 -25.75 7.24 7.24
CA LEU A 35 -26.83 7.45 8.19
C LEU A 35 -27.50 6.12 8.59
N VAL A 36 -27.58 5.17 7.67
CA VAL A 36 -28.02 3.78 7.95
C VAL A 36 -27.09 3.17 8.97
N GLU A 37 -25.77 3.22 8.73
CA GLU A 37 -24.75 2.68 9.64
C GLU A 37 -24.84 3.30 11.04
N LYS A 38 -24.95 4.62 11.11
CA LYS A 38 -25.11 5.34 12.37
C LYS A 38 -26.32 4.85 13.17
N ILE A 39 -27.48 4.70 12.51
CA ILE A 39 -28.73 4.27 13.14
C ILE A 39 -28.63 2.80 13.58
N GLU A 40 -28.09 1.91 12.75
CA GLU A 40 -27.90 0.50 13.06
C GLU A 40 -26.97 0.31 14.27
N ASN A 41 -25.88 1.05 14.36
CA ASN A 41 -24.97 1.01 15.51
C ASN A 41 -25.68 1.45 16.80
N ILE A 42 -26.48 2.51 16.77
CA ILE A 42 -27.27 2.97 17.93
C ILE A 42 -28.31 1.91 18.34
N ILE A 43 -28.98 1.25 17.40
CA ILE A 43 -29.95 0.16 17.65
C ILE A 43 -29.26 -0.99 18.39
N ILE A 44 -28.03 -1.32 18.02
CA ILE A 44 -27.24 -2.40 18.63
C ILE A 44 -26.77 -2.02 20.03
N GLU A 45 -26.12 -0.85 20.18
CA GLU A 45 -25.59 -0.35 21.46
C GLU A 45 -26.69 -0.20 22.51
N THR A 46 -27.88 0.24 22.10
CA THR A 46 -29.02 0.40 23.02
C THR A 46 -29.77 -0.89 23.32
N GLY A 47 -29.45 -2.00 22.63
CA GLY A 47 -30.18 -3.26 22.74
C GLY A 47 -31.62 -3.21 22.17
N TYR A 48 -31.95 -2.14 21.40
CA TYR A 48 -33.30 -1.98 20.81
C TYR A 48 -33.63 -3.06 19.78
N HIS A 49 -32.59 -3.66 19.15
CA HIS A 49 -32.73 -4.83 18.27
C HIS A 49 -33.54 -5.97 18.90
N LYS A 50 -33.33 -6.28 20.19
CA LYS A 50 -34.08 -7.32 20.91
C LYS A 50 -35.59 -7.05 20.92
N LYS A 51 -35.99 -5.80 20.90
CA LYS A 51 -37.38 -5.38 20.90
C LYS A 51 -38.02 -5.48 19.52
N ILE A 52 -37.22 -5.25 18.47
CA ILE A 52 -37.61 -5.48 17.08
C ILE A 52 -37.84 -6.98 16.86
N GLU A 53 -36.88 -7.81 17.28
CA GLU A 53 -36.96 -9.28 17.23
C GLU A 53 -38.25 -9.83 17.92
N GLU A 54 -38.55 -9.33 19.12
CA GLU A 54 -39.71 -9.80 19.90
C GLU A 54 -41.04 -9.44 19.21
N LYS A 55 -41.11 -8.28 18.55
CA LYS A 55 -42.30 -7.85 17.80
C LYS A 55 -42.48 -8.67 16.52
N GLU A 56 -41.43 -8.94 15.78
CA GLU A 56 -41.48 -9.71 14.53
C GLU A 56 -41.66 -11.21 14.75
N ARG A 57 -41.06 -11.75 15.84
CA ARG A 57 -41.30 -13.12 16.29
C ARG A 57 -42.77 -13.43 16.52
N ARG A 58 -43.56 -12.43 17.00
CA ARG A 58 -45.03 -12.56 17.18
C ARG A 58 -45.80 -12.57 15.85
N LEU A 59 -45.22 -11.95 14.80
CA LEU A 59 -45.87 -11.84 13.48
C LEU A 59 -45.56 -13.02 12.54
N LYS A 60 -44.46 -13.75 12.78
CA LYS A 60 -43.90 -14.80 11.89
C LYS A 60 -44.16 -16.24 12.35
N VAL A 61 -45.02 -16.47 13.36
CA VAL A 61 -45.38 -17.84 13.79
C VAL A 61 -46.05 -18.58 12.64
N GLY A 62 -45.27 -19.45 11.95
CA GLY A 62 -45.74 -20.28 10.82
C GLY A 62 -45.08 -19.99 9.45
N ARG A 63 -44.10 -19.05 9.34
CA ARG A 63 -43.39 -18.76 8.08
C ARG A 63 -41.92 -19.20 8.16
N GLN A 64 -41.25 -19.31 7.04
CA GLN A 64 -39.79 -19.46 6.92
C GLN A 64 -39.11 -18.38 7.77
N SER A 65 -38.30 -18.76 8.74
CA SER A 65 -37.80 -17.83 9.77
C SER A 65 -36.34 -18.07 10.16
N GLU A 66 -35.66 -19.02 9.47
CA GLU A 66 -34.32 -19.46 9.81
C GLU A 66 -33.33 -19.04 8.70
N ILE A 67 -32.30 -18.32 9.08
CA ILE A 67 -31.13 -18.07 8.23
C ILE A 67 -30.00 -18.95 8.72
N VAL A 68 -29.40 -19.70 7.80
CA VAL A 68 -28.32 -20.62 8.14
C VAL A 68 -27.03 -20.18 7.46
N ALA A 69 -25.97 -20.02 8.24
CA ALA A 69 -24.62 -19.90 7.72
C ALA A 69 -23.99 -21.29 7.58
N VAL A 70 -23.67 -21.70 6.38
CA VAL A 70 -22.94 -22.94 6.07
C VAL A 70 -21.47 -22.56 5.91
N ILE A 71 -20.64 -23.01 6.85
CA ILE A 71 -19.24 -22.59 6.99
C ILE A 71 -18.32 -23.80 7.15
N PRO A 72 -17.03 -23.68 6.77
CA PRO A 72 -16.09 -24.79 6.88
C PRO A 72 -15.83 -25.27 8.32
N ASN A 73 -15.62 -24.34 9.26
CA ASN A 73 -15.32 -24.65 10.66
C ASN A 73 -15.48 -23.39 11.54
N VAL A 74 -15.37 -23.55 12.85
CA VAL A 74 -15.35 -22.46 13.83
C VAL A 74 -13.98 -22.31 14.54
N GLU A 75 -13.00 -23.07 14.15
CA GLU A 75 -11.64 -22.98 14.69
C GLU A 75 -10.88 -21.80 14.13
N SER A 76 -11.10 -21.49 12.84
CA SER A 76 -10.55 -20.31 12.20
C SER A 76 -11.21 -19.06 12.75
N THR A 77 -10.41 -18.11 13.20
CA THR A 77 -10.87 -16.83 13.78
C THR A 77 -11.76 -16.06 12.83
N ILE A 78 -11.48 -16.08 11.53
CA ILE A 78 -12.31 -15.39 10.54
C ILE A 78 -13.75 -15.92 10.53
N TYR A 79 -13.94 -17.23 10.54
CA TYR A 79 -15.31 -17.80 10.54
C TYR A 79 -16.02 -17.56 11.87
N ARG A 80 -15.30 -17.55 12.97
CA ARG A 80 -15.82 -17.21 14.30
C ARG A 80 -16.32 -15.76 14.35
N ASP A 81 -15.53 -14.83 13.78
CA ASP A 81 -15.90 -13.43 13.71
C ASP A 81 -17.08 -13.21 12.74
N MET A 82 -17.04 -13.86 11.57
CA MET A 82 -18.16 -13.89 10.64
C MET A 82 -19.46 -14.33 11.31
N VAL A 83 -19.43 -15.44 12.03
CA VAL A 83 -20.61 -15.94 12.78
C VAL A 83 -21.14 -14.91 13.76
N GLY A 84 -20.26 -14.22 14.48
CA GLY A 84 -20.62 -13.14 15.39
C GLY A 84 -21.35 -11.99 14.70
N TYR A 85 -20.79 -11.50 13.60
CA TYR A 85 -21.35 -10.41 12.82
C TYR A 85 -22.63 -10.83 12.06
N LEU A 86 -22.64 -12.00 11.45
CA LEU A 86 -23.83 -12.54 10.77
C LEU A 86 -25.00 -12.67 11.75
N LYS A 87 -24.77 -13.25 12.94
CA LYS A 87 -25.79 -13.32 13.99
C LYS A 87 -26.33 -11.93 14.36
N LYS A 88 -25.43 -10.94 14.55
CA LYS A 88 -25.77 -9.55 14.85
C LYS A 88 -26.74 -8.99 13.81
N TYR A 89 -26.37 -9.08 12.51
CA TYR A 89 -27.12 -8.47 11.43
C TYR A 89 -28.40 -9.24 11.04
N VAL A 90 -28.38 -10.57 11.10
CA VAL A 90 -29.58 -11.40 10.89
C VAL A 90 -30.63 -11.14 11.99
N SER A 91 -30.18 -11.00 13.23
CA SER A 91 -31.07 -10.70 14.36
C SER A 91 -31.80 -9.37 14.22
N ILE A 92 -31.15 -8.36 13.64
CA ILE A 92 -31.77 -7.05 13.33
C ILE A 92 -32.94 -7.22 12.35
N GLN A 93 -32.84 -8.17 11.42
CA GLN A 93 -33.92 -8.49 10.46
C GLN A 93 -35.05 -9.34 11.08
N GLY A 94 -34.92 -9.76 12.35
CA GLY A 94 -35.94 -10.53 13.08
C GLY A 94 -35.98 -12.01 12.73
N TYR A 95 -34.93 -12.58 12.13
CA TYR A 95 -34.80 -14.00 11.81
C TYR A 95 -33.96 -14.73 12.87
N GLN A 96 -34.16 -16.04 12.98
CA GLN A 96 -33.31 -16.93 13.80
C GLN A 96 -32.04 -17.24 12.99
N PHE A 97 -30.90 -17.27 13.66
CA PHE A 97 -29.64 -17.55 13.04
C PHE A 97 -29.08 -18.88 13.52
N TYR A 98 -28.70 -19.74 12.60
CA TYR A 98 -28.08 -21.04 12.84
C TYR A 98 -26.79 -21.17 12.03
N ILE A 99 -25.92 -22.07 12.47
CA ILE A 99 -24.68 -22.43 11.77
C ILE A 99 -24.72 -23.91 11.43
N ALA A 100 -24.18 -24.28 10.29
CA ALA A 100 -23.90 -25.65 9.90
C ALA A 100 -22.42 -25.74 9.48
N ILE A 101 -21.71 -26.74 9.96
CA ILE A 101 -20.28 -26.92 9.72
C ILE A 101 -20.09 -28.02 8.68
N THR A 102 -19.13 -27.84 7.75
CA THR A 102 -18.87 -28.76 6.65
C THR A 102 -17.47 -29.39 6.71
N ASP A 103 -16.61 -28.97 7.63
CA ASP A 103 -15.23 -29.41 7.81
C ASP A 103 -14.39 -29.41 6.51
N ASN A 104 -14.72 -28.52 5.56
CA ASN A 104 -14.17 -28.50 4.20
C ASN A 104 -14.35 -29.83 3.46
N ASP A 105 -15.32 -30.65 3.83
CA ASP A 105 -15.65 -31.90 3.14
C ASP A 105 -16.87 -31.70 2.23
N ILE A 106 -16.69 -31.95 0.93
CA ILE A 106 -17.75 -31.75 -0.09
C ILE A 106 -18.95 -32.70 0.13
N LYS A 107 -18.74 -33.86 0.74
CA LYS A 107 -19.82 -34.82 1.01
C LYS A 107 -20.65 -34.41 2.23
N GLU A 108 -19.98 -33.94 3.30
CA GLU A 108 -20.65 -33.34 4.46
C GLU A 108 -21.46 -32.11 4.02
N GLU A 109 -20.85 -31.24 3.22
CA GLU A 109 -21.52 -30.07 2.71
C GLU A 109 -22.78 -30.44 1.91
N ALA A 110 -22.68 -31.41 1.01
CA ALA A 110 -23.84 -31.88 0.23
C ALA A 110 -24.97 -32.41 1.14
N GLN A 111 -24.67 -33.12 2.21
CA GLN A 111 -25.66 -33.63 3.18
C GLN A 111 -26.31 -32.49 3.96
N VAL A 112 -25.50 -31.53 4.43
CA VAL A 112 -25.98 -30.33 5.12
C VAL A 112 -26.94 -29.54 4.24
N LEU A 113 -26.55 -29.25 2.99
CA LEU A 113 -27.36 -28.49 2.04
C LEU A 113 -28.67 -29.25 1.70
N GLU A 114 -28.63 -30.58 1.52
CA GLU A 114 -29.82 -31.36 1.28
C GLU A 114 -30.80 -31.31 2.46
N GLY A 115 -30.29 -31.36 3.69
CA GLY A 115 -31.10 -31.19 4.90
C GLY A 115 -31.75 -29.81 4.99
N LEU A 116 -31.01 -28.75 4.62
CA LEU A 116 -31.53 -27.37 4.61
C LEU A 116 -32.59 -27.16 3.51
N ILE A 117 -32.44 -27.77 2.35
CA ILE A 117 -33.43 -27.72 1.26
C ILE A 117 -34.75 -28.37 1.70
N GLN A 118 -34.68 -29.45 2.45
CA GLN A 118 -35.89 -30.14 2.96
C GLN A 118 -36.54 -29.43 4.15
N ASN A 119 -35.80 -28.56 4.86
CA ASN A 119 -36.32 -27.85 6.02
C ASN A 119 -37.20 -26.65 5.60
N LYS A 120 -38.51 -26.77 5.77
CA LYS A 120 -39.50 -25.72 5.42
C LYS A 120 -39.31 -24.39 6.17
N LYS A 121 -38.50 -24.35 7.22
CA LYS A 121 -38.20 -23.12 7.98
C LYS A 121 -37.02 -22.35 7.42
N THR A 122 -36.19 -22.95 6.58
CA THR A 122 -35.05 -22.28 5.96
C THR A 122 -35.56 -21.16 5.05
N ALA A 123 -35.25 -19.92 5.41
CA ALA A 123 -35.61 -18.73 4.66
C ALA A 123 -34.49 -18.27 3.72
N GLY A 124 -33.25 -18.60 4.07
CA GLY A 124 -32.09 -18.26 3.27
C GLY A 124 -30.79 -18.83 3.83
N ILE A 125 -29.77 -18.88 2.99
CA ILE A 125 -28.48 -19.49 3.30
C ILE A 125 -27.36 -18.48 2.99
N ILE A 126 -26.41 -18.31 3.92
CA ILE A 126 -25.13 -17.67 3.67
C ILE A 126 -24.09 -18.78 3.61
N HIS A 127 -23.45 -18.93 2.48
CA HIS A 127 -22.69 -20.13 2.15
C HIS A 127 -21.21 -19.81 1.89
N VAL A 128 -20.31 -20.47 2.62
CA VAL A 128 -18.86 -20.51 2.30
C VAL A 128 -18.58 -21.84 1.60
N PRO A 129 -18.57 -21.89 0.26
CA PRO A 129 -18.52 -23.13 -0.48
C PRO A 129 -17.17 -23.86 -0.35
N VAL A 130 -17.20 -25.18 -0.34
CA VAL A 130 -16.00 -26.06 -0.36
C VAL A 130 -15.44 -26.17 -1.76
N SER A 131 -16.29 -26.23 -2.80
CA SER A 131 -15.95 -26.29 -4.21
C SER A 131 -16.31 -24.98 -4.93
N ASP A 132 -15.64 -24.65 -6.02
CA ASP A 132 -15.98 -23.53 -6.91
C ASP A 132 -16.79 -24.00 -8.14
N VAL A 133 -17.13 -25.28 -8.22
CA VAL A 133 -17.80 -25.89 -9.37
C VAL A 133 -19.31 -25.88 -9.21
N ALA A 134 -20.03 -25.13 -10.05
CA ALA A 134 -21.50 -24.99 -9.98
C ALA A 134 -22.26 -26.33 -10.03
N ALA A 135 -21.71 -27.34 -10.72
CA ALA A 135 -22.35 -28.67 -10.80
C ALA A 135 -22.49 -29.36 -9.44
N ASP A 136 -21.58 -29.09 -8.48
CA ASP A 136 -21.63 -29.66 -7.14
C ASP A 136 -22.80 -29.09 -6.32
N TYR A 137 -23.30 -27.91 -6.69
CA TYR A 137 -24.37 -27.18 -6.00
C TYR A 137 -25.71 -27.16 -6.78
N LYS A 138 -25.87 -28.01 -7.79
CA LYS A 138 -27.04 -28.03 -8.66
C LYS A 138 -28.34 -28.10 -7.87
N LYS A 139 -28.45 -28.97 -6.83
CA LYS A 139 -29.65 -29.11 -5.99
C LYS A 139 -29.98 -27.79 -5.23
N LEU A 140 -28.97 -27.09 -4.72
CA LEU A 140 -29.15 -25.80 -4.04
C LEU A 140 -29.64 -24.74 -5.01
N ILE A 141 -29.01 -24.63 -6.17
CA ILE A 141 -29.36 -23.66 -7.23
C ILE A 141 -30.80 -23.88 -7.71
N GLU A 142 -31.20 -25.15 -7.94
CA GLU A 142 -32.56 -25.52 -8.40
C GLU A 142 -33.61 -25.46 -7.28
N SER A 143 -33.24 -25.40 -6.00
CA SER A 143 -34.16 -25.41 -4.87
C SER A 143 -35.01 -24.16 -4.75
N GLY A 144 -34.57 -23.04 -5.32
CA GLY A 144 -35.17 -21.73 -5.20
C GLY A 144 -35.02 -21.09 -3.81
N ILE A 145 -34.25 -21.66 -2.88
CA ILE A 145 -33.94 -21.04 -1.61
C ILE A 145 -32.94 -19.91 -1.86
N PRO A 146 -33.23 -18.68 -1.41
CA PRO A 146 -32.27 -17.59 -1.53
C PRO A 146 -30.96 -17.91 -0.82
N PHE A 147 -29.84 -17.79 -1.54
CA PHE A 147 -28.52 -17.94 -0.94
C PHE A 147 -27.53 -16.90 -1.52
N VAL A 148 -26.49 -16.62 -0.73
CA VAL A 148 -25.37 -15.75 -1.08
C VAL A 148 -24.09 -16.45 -0.69
N CYS A 149 -23.13 -16.52 -1.61
CA CYS A 149 -21.78 -17.01 -1.33
C CYS A 149 -21.01 -15.93 -0.56
N MET A 150 -20.15 -16.37 0.38
CA MET A 150 -19.35 -15.47 1.21
C MET A 150 -17.93 -16.00 1.32
N GLU A 151 -16.93 -15.12 1.18
CA GLU A 151 -15.49 -15.39 1.25
C GLU A 151 -14.97 -16.25 0.09
N ARG A 152 -15.70 -17.27 -0.30
CA ARG A 152 -15.45 -18.11 -1.49
C ARG A 152 -16.66 -18.03 -2.40
N ASN A 153 -16.44 -18.27 -3.70
CA ASN A 153 -17.49 -18.21 -4.70
C ASN A 153 -17.68 -19.56 -5.40
N ILE A 154 -18.86 -19.75 -5.98
CA ILE A 154 -19.19 -20.81 -6.92
C ILE A 154 -19.18 -20.17 -8.31
N LEU A 155 -18.36 -20.69 -9.24
CA LEU A 155 -18.21 -20.12 -10.57
C LEU A 155 -19.44 -20.46 -11.45
N GLY A 156 -20.23 -19.44 -11.77
CA GLY A 156 -21.42 -19.61 -12.62
C GLY A 156 -22.29 -18.35 -12.69
N ASP A 157 -23.08 -18.25 -13.74
CA ASP A 157 -23.97 -17.10 -13.93
C ASP A 157 -25.12 -17.09 -12.90
N GLY A 158 -25.41 -15.92 -12.34
CA GLY A 158 -26.53 -15.70 -11.44
C GLY A 158 -26.30 -16.17 -9.99
N ILE A 159 -25.07 -16.45 -9.60
CA ILE A 159 -24.68 -16.73 -8.22
C ILE A 159 -24.13 -15.45 -7.59
N ASP A 160 -24.79 -14.99 -6.55
CA ASP A 160 -24.41 -13.76 -5.85
C ASP A 160 -23.33 -14.03 -4.82
N SER A 161 -22.27 -13.22 -4.79
CA SER A 161 -21.17 -13.38 -3.87
C SER A 161 -20.74 -12.11 -3.16
N VAL A 162 -20.14 -12.29 -1.97
CA VAL A 162 -19.38 -11.28 -1.27
C VAL A 162 -18.00 -11.84 -0.93
N GLU A 163 -16.98 -11.22 -1.45
CA GLU A 163 -15.60 -11.68 -1.36
C GLU A 163 -14.67 -10.56 -0.87
N PHE A 164 -13.46 -10.91 -0.50
CA PHE A 164 -12.39 -9.92 -0.28
C PHE A 164 -11.63 -9.67 -1.57
N ARG A 165 -11.03 -8.48 -1.69
CA ARG A 165 -10.08 -8.14 -2.77
C ARG A 165 -8.74 -8.85 -2.56
N ASP A 166 -8.77 -10.18 -2.51
CA ASP A 166 -7.61 -11.00 -2.14
C ASP A 166 -6.44 -10.87 -3.11
N ARG A 167 -6.71 -10.69 -4.40
CA ARG A 167 -5.67 -10.41 -5.42
C ARG A 167 -4.93 -9.12 -5.10
N GLU A 168 -5.68 -8.05 -4.90
CA GLU A 168 -5.13 -6.72 -4.61
C GLU A 168 -4.44 -6.69 -3.24
N ALA A 169 -4.95 -7.45 -2.27
CA ALA A 169 -4.35 -7.57 -0.94
C ALA A 169 -2.96 -8.20 -1.01
N ILE A 170 -2.84 -9.38 -1.62
CA ILE A 170 -1.54 -10.06 -1.75
C ILE A 170 -0.61 -9.26 -2.66
N PHE A 171 -1.14 -8.63 -3.72
CA PHE A 171 -0.36 -7.71 -4.53
C PHE A 171 0.26 -6.60 -3.66
N LYS A 172 -0.52 -5.88 -2.87
CA LYS A 172 -0.04 -4.81 -1.98
C LYS A 172 1.01 -5.29 -0.99
N GLY A 173 0.79 -6.45 -0.34
CA GLY A 173 1.75 -7.01 0.61
C GLY A 173 3.07 -7.46 -0.05
N THR A 174 3.00 -8.03 -1.24
CA THR A 174 4.17 -8.47 -2.01
C THR A 174 4.92 -7.28 -2.60
N ASP A 175 4.19 -6.32 -3.19
CA ASP A 175 4.73 -5.06 -3.72
C ASP A 175 5.50 -4.29 -2.62
N TYR A 176 4.92 -4.22 -1.42
CA TYR A 176 5.59 -3.63 -0.27
C TYR A 176 6.91 -4.34 0.09
N LEU A 177 6.95 -5.67 0.11
CA LEU A 177 8.20 -6.41 0.34
C LEU A 177 9.24 -6.17 -0.76
N LEU A 178 8.79 -6.09 -2.02
CA LEU A 178 9.65 -5.76 -3.15
C LEU A 178 10.19 -4.32 -3.04
N GLN A 179 9.36 -3.38 -2.61
CA GLN A 179 9.76 -2.00 -2.30
C GLN A 179 10.78 -1.95 -1.14
N CYS A 180 10.70 -2.85 -0.17
CA CYS A 180 11.71 -3.00 0.87
C CYS A 180 13.03 -3.61 0.35
N GLY A 181 13.19 -3.87 -0.95
CA GLY A 181 14.40 -4.43 -1.56
C GLY A 181 14.47 -5.96 -1.57
N HIS A 182 13.47 -6.65 -1.04
CA HIS A 182 13.43 -8.12 -1.05
C HIS A 182 13.14 -8.64 -2.45
N LYS A 183 14.07 -9.41 -3.03
CA LYS A 183 13.89 -10.07 -4.34
C LYS A 183 13.61 -11.56 -4.23
N ASN A 184 14.05 -12.17 -3.13
CA ASN A 184 13.81 -13.58 -2.81
C ASN A 184 12.68 -13.69 -1.80
N ILE A 185 11.44 -13.61 -2.27
CA ILE A 185 10.23 -13.68 -1.46
C ILE A 185 9.58 -15.05 -1.61
N LEU A 186 9.31 -15.72 -0.49
CA LEU A 186 8.56 -16.98 -0.46
C LEU A 186 7.08 -16.70 -0.19
N PHE A 187 6.22 -17.15 -1.07
CA PHE A 187 4.78 -17.16 -0.84
C PHE A 187 4.32 -18.52 -0.30
N LEU A 188 3.80 -18.51 0.92
CA LEU A 188 3.18 -19.68 1.55
C LEU A 188 1.67 -19.62 1.33
N ARG A 189 1.11 -20.54 0.55
CA ARG A 189 -0.32 -20.57 0.26
C ARG A 189 -0.97 -21.87 0.74
N GLU A 190 -2.30 -21.86 0.91
CA GLU A 190 -3.05 -23.05 1.23
C GLU A 190 -3.05 -24.04 0.06
N SER A 191 -2.97 -25.35 0.37
CA SER A 191 -2.99 -26.40 -0.67
C SER A 191 -4.39 -26.63 -1.25
N LEU A 192 -5.45 -26.34 -0.50
CA LEU A 192 -6.83 -26.47 -0.96
C LEU A 192 -7.10 -25.53 -2.14
N LYS A 193 -7.57 -26.08 -3.26
CA LYS A 193 -8.02 -25.29 -4.41
C LYS A 193 -9.29 -24.53 -4.05
N SER A 194 -9.27 -23.23 -4.26
CA SER A 194 -10.41 -22.33 -4.08
C SER A 194 -10.20 -21.07 -4.91
N THR A 195 -11.28 -20.34 -5.21
CA THR A 195 -11.20 -19.02 -5.86
C THR A 195 -10.27 -18.08 -5.10
N THR A 196 -10.41 -18.02 -3.78
CA THR A 196 -9.56 -17.23 -2.87
C THR A 196 -8.07 -17.55 -3.02
N ARG A 197 -7.70 -18.85 -3.04
CA ARG A 197 -6.31 -19.28 -3.22
C ARG A 197 -5.76 -18.82 -4.56
N ASP A 198 -6.52 -18.97 -5.64
CA ASP A 198 -6.08 -18.65 -6.98
C ASP A 198 -5.95 -17.13 -7.17
N GLU A 199 -6.85 -16.33 -6.62
CA GLU A 199 -6.77 -14.88 -6.62
C GLU A 199 -5.55 -14.38 -5.83
N ARG A 200 -5.26 -14.94 -4.65
CA ARG A 200 -4.05 -14.64 -3.88
C ARG A 200 -2.78 -14.97 -4.67
N THR A 201 -2.77 -16.11 -5.37
CA THR A 201 -1.63 -16.51 -6.20
C THR A 201 -1.41 -15.53 -7.35
N ARG A 202 -2.50 -15.11 -8.02
CA ARG A 202 -2.44 -14.10 -9.09
C ARG A 202 -1.90 -12.76 -8.59
N GLY A 203 -2.31 -12.33 -7.39
CA GLY A 203 -1.79 -11.11 -6.77
C GLY A 203 -0.28 -11.15 -6.51
N PHE A 204 0.23 -12.30 -6.01
CA PHE A 204 1.65 -12.50 -5.81
C PHE A 204 2.44 -12.44 -7.12
N LEU A 205 1.99 -13.19 -8.14
CA LEU A 205 2.67 -13.23 -9.44
C LEU A 205 2.64 -11.86 -10.14
N LEU A 206 1.52 -11.14 -10.07
CA LEU A 206 1.40 -9.81 -10.66
C LEU A 206 2.38 -8.80 -10.03
N ALA A 207 2.57 -8.83 -8.72
CA ALA A 207 3.53 -7.97 -8.05
C ALA A 207 4.98 -8.27 -8.50
N LEU A 208 5.34 -9.55 -8.64
CA LEU A 208 6.64 -9.95 -9.17
C LEU A 208 6.85 -9.45 -10.61
N GLU A 209 5.83 -9.59 -11.46
CA GLU A 209 5.86 -9.16 -12.87
C GLU A 209 6.04 -7.64 -12.98
N GLU A 210 5.30 -6.85 -12.18
CA GLU A 210 5.43 -5.38 -12.18
C GLU A 210 6.84 -4.91 -11.76
N HIS A 211 7.53 -5.69 -10.92
CA HIS A 211 8.93 -5.42 -10.54
C HIS A 211 9.95 -6.12 -11.47
N GLY A 212 9.54 -6.66 -12.60
CA GLY A 212 10.42 -7.27 -13.60
C GLY A 212 11.03 -8.61 -13.16
N ILE A 213 10.47 -9.27 -12.15
CA ILE A 213 10.89 -10.60 -11.70
C ILE A 213 10.14 -11.65 -12.52
N ASN A 214 10.89 -12.63 -13.07
CA ASN A 214 10.29 -13.69 -13.86
C ASN A 214 9.39 -14.58 -12.98
N THR A 215 8.11 -14.65 -13.32
CA THR A 215 7.13 -15.43 -12.56
C THR A 215 7.35 -16.94 -12.60
N ASN A 216 8.13 -17.45 -13.56
CA ASN A 216 8.54 -18.86 -13.58
C ASN A 216 9.53 -19.21 -12.45
N ASP A 217 10.22 -18.20 -11.92
CA ASP A 217 11.18 -18.35 -10.83
C ASP A 217 10.53 -18.00 -9.46
N ALA A 218 9.19 -17.87 -9.42
CA ALA A 218 8.46 -17.52 -8.23
C ALA A 218 8.55 -18.62 -7.15
N ASN A 219 8.95 -18.24 -5.95
CA ASN A 219 9.04 -19.16 -4.81
C ASN A 219 7.66 -19.30 -4.16
N ILE A 220 6.94 -20.35 -4.50
CA ILE A 220 5.62 -20.67 -3.96
C ILE A 220 5.67 -22.06 -3.31
N SER A 221 5.09 -22.18 -2.11
CA SER A 221 4.94 -23.46 -1.43
C SER A 221 3.51 -23.65 -0.94
N ASP A 222 2.94 -24.81 -1.26
CA ASP A 222 1.63 -25.24 -0.78
C ASP A 222 1.76 -25.80 0.65
N ILE A 223 0.88 -25.36 1.56
CA ILE A 223 0.80 -25.80 2.95
C ILE A 223 -0.57 -26.44 3.17
N ASN A 224 -0.57 -27.70 3.58
CA ASN A 224 -1.81 -28.41 3.88
C ASN A 224 -2.23 -28.13 5.33
N ILE A 225 -3.06 -27.11 5.52
CA ILE A 225 -3.52 -26.69 6.87
C ILE A 225 -4.38 -27.72 7.57
N GLU A 226 -5.00 -28.65 6.86
CA GLU A 226 -5.82 -29.72 7.43
C GLU A 226 -4.99 -30.93 7.89
N SER A 227 -3.70 -30.99 7.55
CA SER A 227 -2.79 -32.06 7.97
C SER A 227 -2.34 -31.97 9.44
N GLY A 228 -2.77 -30.90 10.15
CA GLY A 228 -2.40 -30.63 11.53
C GLY A 228 -1.17 -29.72 11.68
N ALA A 229 -1.04 -29.11 12.87
CA ALA A 229 -0.03 -28.08 13.12
C ALA A 229 1.42 -28.55 12.89
N ASP A 230 1.77 -29.76 13.33
CA ASP A 230 3.14 -30.27 13.23
C ASP A 230 3.56 -30.52 11.77
N ASN A 231 2.63 -31.02 10.95
CA ASN A 231 2.89 -31.20 9.52
C ASN A 231 3.02 -29.85 8.80
N CYS A 232 2.16 -28.87 9.11
CA CYS A 232 2.29 -27.51 8.56
C CYS A 232 3.64 -26.89 8.90
N ILE A 233 4.09 -26.99 10.16
CA ILE A 233 5.38 -26.50 10.59
C ILE A 233 6.52 -27.19 9.81
N LEU A 234 6.42 -28.49 9.59
CA LEU A 234 7.43 -29.25 8.82
C LEU A 234 7.47 -28.81 7.34
N GLU A 235 6.31 -28.60 6.73
CA GLU A 235 6.22 -28.10 5.34
C GLU A 235 6.80 -26.69 5.22
N ILE A 236 6.49 -25.77 6.13
CA ILE A 236 7.05 -24.42 6.18
C ILE A 236 8.59 -24.50 6.33
N GLN A 237 9.11 -25.33 7.23
CA GLN A 237 10.55 -25.51 7.40
C GLN A 237 11.24 -26.03 6.15
N LYS A 238 10.61 -26.98 5.44
CA LYS A 238 11.13 -27.48 4.15
C LYS A 238 11.16 -26.39 3.10
N ALA A 239 10.11 -25.58 3.01
CA ALA A 239 10.04 -24.46 2.07
C ALA A 239 11.11 -23.40 2.37
N MET A 240 11.26 -22.99 3.64
CA MET A 240 12.30 -22.03 4.05
C MET A 240 13.72 -22.52 3.72
N ARG A 241 14.01 -23.79 3.95
CA ARG A 241 15.31 -24.39 3.61
C ARG A 241 15.56 -24.48 2.11
N ARG A 242 14.51 -24.78 1.34
CA ARG A 242 14.59 -24.93 -0.13
C ARG A 242 14.86 -23.60 -0.80
N TYR A 243 14.14 -22.56 -0.39
CA TYR A 243 14.14 -21.27 -1.09
C TYR A 243 15.03 -20.23 -0.42
N MET A 244 15.45 -20.42 0.85
CA MET A 244 16.26 -19.48 1.63
C MET A 244 15.81 -18.02 1.45
N PRO A 245 14.52 -17.71 1.74
CA PRO A 245 13.95 -16.41 1.46
C PRO A 245 14.52 -15.32 2.38
N THR A 246 14.57 -14.08 1.88
CA THR A 246 14.80 -12.89 2.70
C THR A 246 13.51 -12.31 3.26
N ALA A 247 12.38 -12.65 2.63
CA ALA A 247 11.05 -12.30 3.12
C ALA A 247 10.02 -13.39 2.82
N ILE A 248 8.99 -13.46 3.63
CA ILE A 248 7.88 -14.42 3.48
C ILE A 248 6.56 -13.65 3.45
N MET A 249 5.77 -13.88 2.39
CA MET A 249 4.37 -13.51 2.30
C MET A 249 3.51 -14.70 2.74
N ALA A 250 2.80 -14.59 3.86
CA ALA A 250 1.89 -15.64 4.32
C ALA A 250 0.50 -15.46 3.69
N GLY A 251 0.00 -16.47 3.01
CA GLY A 251 -1.27 -16.43 2.27
C GLY A 251 -2.51 -16.80 3.10
N GLY A 252 -2.43 -16.85 4.41
CA GLY A 252 -3.58 -17.15 5.28
C GLY A 252 -3.27 -17.03 6.77
N ASN A 253 -4.33 -16.90 7.61
CA ASN A 253 -4.19 -16.68 9.05
C ASN A 253 -3.45 -17.84 9.76
N ARG A 254 -3.88 -19.08 9.50
CA ARG A 254 -3.27 -20.28 10.10
C ARG A 254 -1.81 -20.44 9.64
N ILE A 255 -1.53 -20.16 8.37
CA ILE A 255 -0.16 -20.14 7.83
C ILE A 255 0.68 -19.10 8.56
N THR A 256 0.16 -17.89 8.76
CA THR A 256 0.85 -16.84 9.52
C THR A 256 1.22 -17.30 10.92
N LEU A 257 0.26 -17.91 11.64
CA LEU A 257 0.49 -18.42 12.98
C LEU A 257 1.57 -19.51 13.02
N TYR A 258 1.49 -20.50 12.11
CA TYR A 258 2.46 -21.61 12.05
C TYR A 258 3.84 -21.13 11.59
N LEU A 259 3.91 -20.12 10.70
CA LEU A 259 5.16 -19.48 10.31
C LEU A 259 5.84 -18.82 11.52
N MET A 260 5.11 -18.00 12.28
CA MET A 260 5.66 -17.33 13.47
C MET A 260 6.11 -18.34 14.54
N LYS A 261 5.34 -19.41 14.74
CA LYS A 261 5.73 -20.51 15.62
C LYS A 261 7.01 -21.18 15.11
N THR A 262 7.10 -21.45 13.80
CA THR A 262 8.28 -22.06 13.17
C THR A 262 9.53 -21.20 13.38
N MET A 263 9.43 -19.90 13.15
CA MET A 263 10.56 -18.96 13.30
C MET A 263 11.02 -18.91 14.76
N ARG A 264 10.09 -18.73 15.70
CA ARG A 264 10.40 -18.74 17.13
C ARG A 264 11.08 -20.05 17.57
N ASP A 265 10.52 -21.20 17.22
CA ASP A 265 11.03 -22.53 17.65
C ASP A 265 12.42 -22.84 17.00
N ARG A 266 12.78 -22.14 15.95
CA ARG A 266 14.08 -22.25 15.26
C ARG A 266 15.06 -21.13 15.61
N GLY A 267 14.65 -20.14 16.40
CA GLY A 267 15.47 -18.98 16.73
C GLY A 267 15.77 -18.08 15.54
N ILE A 268 14.89 -18.05 14.51
CA ILE A 268 15.05 -17.19 13.35
C ILE A 268 14.54 -15.80 13.71
N GLU A 269 15.41 -14.81 13.57
CA GLU A 269 15.10 -13.42 13.93
C GLU A 269 14.26 -12.74 12.84
N CYS A 270 13.17 -12.13 13.27
CA CYS A 270 12.27 -11.33 12.46
C CYS A 270 12.30 -9.88 12.94
N PRO A 271 12.56 -8.89 12.08
CA PRO A 271 12.79 -8.98 10.62
C PRO A 271 14.26 -9.16 10.21
N GLU A 272 15.19 -9.31 11.14
CA GLU A 272 16.64 -9.22 10.92
C GLU A 272 17.14 -10.30 9.95
N GLU A 273 16.68 -11.54 10.07
CA GLU A 273 17.00 -12.60 9.11
C GLU A 273 15.93 -12.70 8.02
N ILE A 274 14.65 -12.71 8.40
CA ILE A 274 13.52 -12.87 7.46
C ILE A 274 12.40 -11.90 7.80
N SER A 275 12.07 -11.02 6.86
CA SER A 275 10.89 -10.17 6.93
C SER A 275 9.60 -10.97 6.71
N VAL A 276 8.53 -10.62 7.42
CA VAL A 276 7.24 -11.33 7.33
C VAL A 276 6.09 -10.35 7.11
N VAL A 277 5.30 -10.61 6.07
CA VAL A 277 3.95 -10.04 5.93
C VAL A 277 2.94 -11.16 6.17
N GLY A 278 2.14 -11.00 7.22
CA GLY A 278 1.10 -11.94 7.60
C GLY A 278 -0.24 -11.65 6.92
N PHE A 279 -1.20 -12.55 7.12
CA PHE A 279 -2.56 -12.41 6.61
C PHE A 279 -3.58 -12.57 7.74
N GLY A 280 -4.51 -11.60 7.87
CA GLY A 280 -5.53 -11.57 8.90
C GLY A 280 -5.07 -10.93 10.22
N ASP A 281 -5.89 -10.01 10.75
CA ASP A 281 -5.62 -9.31 12.01
C ASP A 281 -6.42 -9.94 13.15
N GLU A 282 -5.79 -10.81 13.90
CA GLU A 282 -6.39 -11.57 15.00
C GLU A 282 -5.98 -11.04 16.38
N GLY A 283 -5.69 -9.77 16.53
CA GLY A 283 -5.28 -9.19 17.80
C GLY A 283 -3.93 -9.70 18.36
N TRP A 284 -3.62 -11.00 18.21
CA TRP A 284 -2.33 -11.55 18.62
C TRP A 284 -1.17 -11.04 17.73
N SER A 285 -1.45 -10.61 16.50
CA SER A 285 -0.45 -10.08 15.58
C SER A 285 0.22 -8.80 16.10
N GLU A 286 -0.46 -8.04 16.95
CA GLU A 286 0.10 -6.88 17.65
C GLU A 286 0.93 -7.25 18.89
N LEU A 287 0.67 -8.44 19.46
CA LEU A 287 1.31 -8.93 20.66
C LEU A 287 2.56 -9.77 20.38
N THR A 288 2.84 -10.07 19.11
CA THR A 288 4.10 -10.73 18.73
C THR A 288 5.30 -9.82 18.95
N TYR A 289 6.48 -10.41 19.03
CA TYR A 289 7.73 -9.67 19.04
C TYR A 289 8.61 -10.14 17.86
N PRO A 290 8.79 -9.26 16.86
CA PRO A 290 8.16 -7.93 16.70
C PRO A 290 6.66 -8.00 16.34
N PRO A 291 5.90 -6.90 16.51
CA PRO A 291 4.53 -6.81 16.00
C PRO A 291 4.48 -7.00 14.49
N LEU A 292 3.51 -7.81 14.00
CA LEU A 292 3.46 -8.24 12.60
C LEU A 292 2.86 -7.18 11.66
N THR A 293 3.53 -6.96 10.55
CA THR A 293 2.96 -6.37 9.33
C THR A 293 1.97 -7.34 8.73
N ILE A 294 0.73 -6.92 8.50
CA ILE A 294 -0.36 -7.80 8.11
C ILE A 294 -1.29 -7.20 7.07
N LEU A 295 -1.98 -8.08 6.35
CA LEU A 295 -3.14 -7.77 5.52
C LEU A 295 -4.41 -7.97 6.35
N LYS A 296 -5.06 -6.87 6.75
CA LYS A 296 -6.27 -6.85 7.57
C LYS A 296 -7.52 -6.82 6.69
N ARG A 297 -8.48 -7.71 6.97
CA ARG A 297 -9.75 -7.84 6.26
C ARG A 297 -10.90 -7.19 7.04
N ASP A 298 -11.78 -6.48 6.34
CA ASP A 298 -13.03 -5.96 6.92
C ASP A 298 -14.10 -7.07 6.99
N VAL A 299 -13.98 -7.93 7.99
CA VAL A 299 -14.90 -9.05 8.21
C VAL A 299 -16.30 -8.57 8.58
N GLU A 300 -16.42 -7.45 9.33
CA GLU A 300 -17.69 -6.87 9.70
C GLU A 300 -18.44 -6.32 8.48
N GLY A 301 -17.76 -5.54 7.64
CA GLY A 301 -18.32 -4.99 6.41
C GLY A 301 -18.78 -6.08 5.44
N LEU A 302 -17.94 -7.12 5.25
CA LEU A 302 -18.30 -8.27 4.42
C LEU A 302 -19.55 -9.00 4.94
N SER A 303 -19.59 -9.30 6.24
CA SER A 303 -20.73 -9.99 6.88
C SER A 303 -22.02 -9.18 6.78
N ARG A 304 -21.95 -7.86 6.99
CA ARG A 304 -23.07 -6.93 6.82
C ARG A 304 -23.59 -6.95 5.38
N ARG A 305 -22.69 -6.92 4.40
CA ARG A 305 -23.09 -6.94 2.98
C ARG A 305 -23.73 -8.26 2.60
N ALA A 306 -23.19 -9.40 3.04
CA ALA A 306 -23.77 -10.73 2.80
C ALA A 306 -25.22 -10.82 3.30
N VAL A 307 -25.47 -10.36 4.55
CA VAL A 307 -26.82 -10.33 5.11
C VAL A 307 -27.74 -9.40 4.29
N ASN A 308 -27.26 -8.21 3.92
CA ASN A 308 -28.05 -7.27 3.14
C ASN A 308 -28.43 -7.84 1.76
N MET A 309 -27.48 -8.45 1.05
CA MET A 309 -27.73 -9.12 -0.22
C MET A 309 -28.75 -10.25 -0.09
N LEU A 310 -28.58 -11.09 0.92
CA LEU A 310 -29.52 -12.19 1.16
C LEU A 310 -30.95 -11.67 1.40
N PHE A 311 -31.11 -10.59 2.18
CA PHE A 311 -32.42 -10.00 2.44
C PHE A 311 -32.98 -9.23 1.25
N GLU A 312 -32.15 -8.62 0.42
CA GLU A 312 -32.57 -8.11 -0.90
C GLU A 312 -33.18 -9.24 -1.73
N LYS A 313 -32.50 -10.39 -1.82
CA LYS A 313 -32.95 -11.57 -2.56
C LYS A 313 -34.24 -12.18 -1.99
N ILE A 314 -34.35 -12.29 -0.65
CA ILE A 314 -35.56 -12.77 0.01
C ILE A 314 -36.78 -11.87 -0.28
N ASN A 315 -36.59 -10.54 -0.34
CA ASN A 315 -37.64 -9.57 -0.46
C ASN A 315 -38.07 -9.27 -1.92
N THR A 316 -37.10 -9.30 -2.84
CA THR A 316 -37.31 -8.86 -4.24
C THR A 316 -37.11 -9.97 -5.27
N GLY A 317 -36.50 -11.09 -4.88
CA GLY A 317 -36.15 -12.20 -5.78
C GLY A 317 -34.81 -12.01 -6.54
N HIS A 318 -34.22 -10.84 -6.45
CA HIS A 318 -32.93 -10.51 -7.11
C HIS A 318 -32.12 -9.51 -6.29
N VAL A 319 -30.84 -9.35 -6.58
CA VAL A 319 -29.95 -8.33 -6.02
C VAL A 319 -29.55 -7.31 -7.09
N ILE A 320 -29.30 -6.07 -6.65
CA ILE A 320 -28.90 -4.96 -7.55
C ILE A 320 -27.44 -5.13 -7.97
N GLU A 321 -26.59 -5.52 -7.02
CA GLU A 321 -25.15 -5.74 -7.22
C GLU A 321 -24.82 -7.19 -6.86
N GLN A 322 -24.54 -8.01 -7.87
CA GLN A 322 -24.37 -9.46 -7.73
C GLN A 322 -23.08 -9.83 -7.02
N ASP A 323 -21.98 -9.12 -7.32
CA ASP A 323 -20.68 -9.36 -6.73
C ASP A 323 -20.24 -8.14 -5.91
N TYR A 324 -19.79 -8.39 -4.70
CA TYR A 324 -19.24 -7.35 -3.83
C TYR A 324 -17.88 -7.77 -3.32
N TYR A 325 -16.93 -6.84 -3.40
CA TYR A 325 -15.56 -7.05 -2.96
C TYR A 325 -15.18 -6.09 -1.84
N ALA A 326 -14.98 -6.63 -0.64
CA ALA A 326 -14.51 -5.86 0.51
C ALA A 326 -13.01 -5.58 0.42
N ASP A 327 -12.61 -4.37 0.81
CA ASP A 327 -11.21 -3.96 0.83
C ASP A 327 -10.40 -4.70 1.89
N VAL A 328 -9.09 -4.83 1.62
CA VAL A 328 -8.10 -5.34 2.55
C VAL A 328 -7.03 -4.28 2.74
N GLU A 329 -6.75 -3.94 3.99
CA GLU A 329 -5.78 -2.92 4.39
C GLU A 329 -4.43 -3.57 4.71
N LEU A 330 -3.33 -3.01 4.21
CA LEU A 330 -1.98 -3.37 4.65
C LEU A 330 -1.63 -2.51 5.88
N ILE A 331 -1.49 -3.17 7.04
CA ILE A 331 -1.05 -2.54 8.28
C ILE A 331 0.42 -2.87 8.50
N ILE A 332 1.27 -1.88 8.33
CA ILE A 332 2.72 -2.04 8.47
C ILE A 332 3.09 -1.88 9.94
N ARG A 333 3.89 -2.84 10.44
CA ARG A 333 4.44 -2.87 11.79
C ARG A 333 5.94 -3.18 11.73
N LYS A 334 6.49 -3.89 12.71
CA LYS A 334 7.94 -4.10 12.88
C LYS A 334 8.48 -5.44 12.36
N SER A 335 7.68 -6.25 11.66
CA SER A 335 8.12 -7.56 11.14
C SER A 335 8.72 -7.51 9.73
N THR A 336 8.93 -6.31 9.22
CA THR A 336 9.56 -6.08 7.90
C THR A 336 10.64 -5.03 8.04
N ARG A 337 11.73 -5.19 7.31
CA ARG A 337 12.83 -4.22 7.22
C ARG A 337 13.18 -3.94 5.77
N MET A 338 13.75 -2.77 5.53
CA MET A 338 14.41 -2.50 4.25
C MET A 338 15.78 -3.17 4.23
N LEU A 339 16.15 -3.73 3.08
CA LEU A 339 17.48 -4.33 2.89
C LEU A 339 18.57 -3.29 2.57
N ASP A 340 18.16 -2.04 2.32
CA ASP A 340 19.09 -0.94 2.04
C ASP A 340 19.41 -0.15 3.30
N ASN A 341 20.62 0.43 3.32
CA ASN A 341 21.03 1.41 4.31
C ASN A 341 20.86 2.81 3.74
N GLY A 342 20.62 3.77 4.63
CA GLY A 342 20.67 5.17 4.28
C GLY A 342 22.06 5.61 3.79
N PRO A 343 22.17 6.82 3.24
CA PRO A 343 23.42 7.31 2.62
C PRO A 343 24.62 7.36 3.56
N PHE A 344 24.40 7.33 4.87
CA PHE A 344 25.45 7.37 5.89
C PHE A 344 25.54 6.04 6.68
N GLY A 345 25.01 4.94 6.14
CA GLY A 345 25.01 3.61 6.75
C GLY A 345 23.97 3.41 7.85
N GLU A 346 22.99 4.33 7.95
CA GLU A 346 21.83 4.15 8.85
C GLU A 346 20.92 3.05 8.32
N GLU A 347 20.35 2.28 9.24
CA GLU A 347 19.27 1.36 8.88
C GLU A 347 18.07 2.14 8.33
N ALA A 348 17.63 1.79 7.12
CA ALA A 348 16.53 2.46 6.47
C ALA A 348 15.19 1.99 7.03
N ALA A 349 14.35 2.94 7.43
CA ALA A 349 12.95 2.71 7.74
C ALA A 349 12.06 3.07 6.54
N THR A 350 10.86 2.50 6.47
CA THR A 350 9.87 2.92 5.46
C THR A 350 8.99 4.06 6.00
N PRO A 351 8.40 4.90 5.14
CA PRO A 351 7.45 5.95 5.56
C PRO A 351 6.32 5.40 6.43
N GLU A 352 5.81 4.23 6.09
CA GLU A 352 4.66 3.59 6.73
C GLU A 352 4.99 3.00 8.11
N SER A 353 6.28 2.80 8.42
CA SER A 353 6.71 2.34 9.75
C SER A 353 6.51 3.40 10.84
N ILE A 354 6.30 4.66 10.45
CA ILE A 354 6.09 5.78 11.37
C ILE A 354 4.59 5.93 11.61
N VAL A 355 4.11 5.40 12.72
CA VAL A 355 2.68 5.44 13.06
C VAL A 355 2.38 6.58 14.03
N ILE A 356 1.39 7.40 13.71
CA ILE A 356 0.81 8.41 14.62
C ILE A 356 -0.58 7.94 15.03
N THR A 357 -0.76 7.66 16.32
CA THR A 357 -2.05 7.21 16.87
C THR A 357 -3.08 8.34 16.92
N LYS A 358 -4.35 8.00 17.15
CA LYS A 358 -5.42 9.00 17.30
C LYS A 358 -5.17 9.94 18.51
N GLU A 359 -4.65 9.37 19.60
CA GLU A 359 -4.27 10.10 20.80
C GLU A 359 -3.12 11.06 20.53
N GLU A 360 -2.09 10.61 19.81
CA GLU A 360 -0.97 11.45 19.38
C GLU A 360 -1.43 12.57 18.45
N LYS A 361 -2.32 12.29 17.51
CA LYS A 361 -2.93 13.32 16.65
C LYS A 361 -3.68 14.40 17.44
N SER A 362 -4.40 13.99 18.48
CA SER A 362 -5.09 14.93 19.36
C SER A 362 -4.12 15.80 20.16
N ARG A 363 -3.00 15.22 20.64
CA ARG A 363 -1.95 15.95 21.34
C ARG A 363 -1.22 16.94 20.43
N LEU A 364 -0.94 16.56 19.18
CA LEU A 364 -0.34 17.46 18.19
C LEU A 364 -1.23 18.69 17.96
N ARG A 365 -2.52 18.50 17.73
CA ARG A 365 -3.48 19.60 17.53
C ARG A 365 -3.62 20.54 18.72
N ALA A 366 -3.40 20.03 19.92
CA ALA A 366 -3.44 20.83 21.14
C ALA A 366 -2.10 21.54 21.45
N GLY A 367 -1.01 21.14 20.79
CA GLY A 367 0.35 21.56 21.13
C GLY A 367 0.77 22.93 20.57
N ASN A 368 0.03 23.49 19.60
CA ASN A 368 0.36 24.75 18.91
C ASN A 368 1.82 24.78 18.39
N PHE A 369 2.27 23.70 17.81
CA PHE A 369 3.62 23.55 17.29
C PHE A 369 3.86 24.40 16.04
N ARG A 370 5.09 24.89 15.87
CA ARG A 370 5.51 25.76 14.78
C ARG A 370 6.69 25.17 14.03
N VAL A 371 6.59 25.08 12.72
CA VAL A 371 7.60 24.50 11.83
C VAL A 371 8.07 25.55 10.84
N ALA A 372 9.35 25.55 10.51
CA ALA A 372 9.89 26.30 9.38
C ALA A 372 10.40 25.34 8.28
N ILE A 373 10.43 25.82 7.05
CA ILE A 373 10.93 25.08 5.90
C ILE A 373 12.06 25.90 5.26
N SER A 374 13.19 25.24 4.96
CA SER A 374 14.31 25.85 4.27
C SER A 374 14.72 25.04 3.05
N PHE A 375 14.36 25.53 1.87
CA PHE A 375 14.72 24.89 0.60
C PHE A 375 16.02 25.47 0.04
N HIS A 376 16.80 24.62 -0.63
CA HIS A 376 17.93 25.04 -1.42
C HIS A 376 17.48 25.78 -2.69
N TYR A 377 16.31 25.40 -3.26
CA TYR A 377 15.70 26.02 -4.44
C TYR A 377 14.22 25.63 -4.56
N THR A 378 13.33 26.58 -4.92
CA THR A 378 11.87 26.32 -5.01
C THR A 378 11.31 26.36 -6.45
N GLY A 379 12.01 26.87 -7.44
CA GLY A 379 11.48 27.10 -8.80
C GLY A 379 11.25 25.85 -9.67
N THR A 380 10.91 24.68 -9.09
CA THR A 380 10.66 23.43 -9.82
C THR A 380 9.43 22.72 -9.31
N SER A 381 8.76 21.95 -10.19
CA SER A 381 7.66 21.04 -9.78
C SER A 381 8.08 20.07 -8.67
N TRP A 382 9.36 19.65 -8.66
CA TRP A 382 9.93 18.81 -7.62
C TRP A 382 9.86 19.48 -6.23
N ALA A 383 10.27 20.75 -6.12
CA ALA A 383 10.21 21.49 -4.87
C ALA A 383 8.77 21.84 -4.47
N GLU A 384 7.92 22.22 -5.43
CA GLU A 384 6.50 22.50 -5.21
C GLU A 384 5.76 21.27 -4.63
N LEU A 385 6.05 20.08 -5.15
CA LEU A 385 5.46 18.83 -4.64
C LEU A 385 5.95 18.49 -3.24
N HIS A 386 7.23 18.73 -2.91
CA HIS A 386 7.72 18.58 -1.54
C HIS A 386 6.97 19.50 -0.58
N GLU A 387 6.88 20.80 -0.93
CA GLU A 387 6.18 21.78 -0.11
C GLU A 387 4.71 21.41 0.06
N LYS A 388 4.03 21.00 -1.01
CA LYS A 388 2.63 20.54 -0.98
C LYS A 388 2.47 19.36 -0.02
N GLY A 389 3.32 18.33 -0.14
CA GLY A 389 3.27 17.16 0.74
C GLY A 389 3.49 17.53 2.22
N ILE A 390 4.42 18.46 2.49
CA ILE A 390 4.67 18.96 3.84
C ILE A 390 3.44 19.68 4.38
N ARG A 391 2.84 20.58 3.62
CA ARG A 391 1.67 21.38 4.03
C ARG A 391 0.46 20.48 4.29
N ASP A 392 0.14 19.59 3.35
CA ASP A 392 -1.02 18.69 3.43
C ASP A 392 -0.94 17.79 4.68
N GLU A 393 0.27 17.35 5.05
CA GLU A 393 0.45 16.50 6.22
C GLU A 393 0.44 17.29 7.54
N LEU A 394 1.14 18.44 7.63
CA LEU A 394 1.19 19.27 8.85
C LEU A 394 -0.19 19.84 9.19
N GLU A 395 -0.99 20.24 8.20
CA GLU A 395 -2.36 20.72 8.36
C GLU A 395 -3.24 19.72 9.10
N GLN A 396 -3.09 18.41 8.78
CA GLN A 396 -3.84 17.35 9.47
C GLN A 396 -3.58 17.30 10.97
N TYR A 397 -2.41 17.75 11.41
CA TYR A 397 -1.99 17.78 12.81
C TYR A 397 -2.18 19.14 13.48
N GLY A 398 -2.64 20.16 12.75
CA GLY A 398 -2.77 21.52 13.27
C GLY A 398 -1.43 22.15 13.62
N ILE A 399 -0.37 21.84 12.85
CA ILE A 399 0.98 22.37 13.03
C ILE A 399 1.17 23.55 12.07
N ASP A 400 1.57 24.70 12.59
CA ASP A 400 1.71 25.93 11.82
C ASP A 400 3.06 26.01 11.10
N ILE A 401 3.03 26.34 9.81
CA ILE A 401 4.24 26.68 9.05
C ILE A 401 4.47 28.19 9.15
N ILE A 402 5.49 28.58 9.90
CA ILE A 402 5.78 29.99 10.20
C ILE A 402 6.73 30.67 9.21
N SER A 403 7.49 29.89 8.44
CA SER A 403 8.44 30.40 7.47
C SER A 403 8.73 29.36 6.39
N VAL A 404 8.82 29.79 5.16
CA VAL A 404 9.35 29.02 4.00
C VAL A 404 10.40 29.90 3.33
N THR A 405 11.61 29.37 3.17
CA THR A 405 12.72 30.11 2.54
C THR A 405 13.29 29.38 1.33
N ASP A 406 13.76 30.15 0.36
CA ASP A 406 14.43 29.70 -0.86
C ASP A 406 15.85 30.28 -0.90
N ALA A 407 16.83 29.41 -0.96
CA ALA A 407 18.24 29.82 -1.01
C ALA A 407 18.78 30.07 -2.43
N HIS A 408 18.01 29.78 -3.47
CA HIS A 408 18.46 29.89 -4.87
C HIS A 408 19.83 29.24 -5.14
N PHE A 409 20.13 28.11 -4.51
CA PHE A 409 21.43 27.40 -4.49
C PHE A 409 22.59 28.22 -3.90
N ASP A 410 22.33 29.33 -3.19
CA ASP A 410 23.33 30.15 -2.53
C ASP A 410 23.43 29.78 -1.04
N ALA A 411 24.53 29.15 -0.67
CA ALA A 411 24.80 28.73 0.71
C ALA A 411 24.89 29.94 1.68
N SER A 412 25.41 31.07 1.23
CA SER A 412 25.51 32.29 2.07
C SER A 412 24.13 32.86 2.36
N LEU A 413 23.25 32.87 1.34
CA LEU A 413 21.85 33.27 1.50
C LEU A 413 21.12 32.30 2.46
N GLN A 414 21.31 30.98 2.28
CA GLN A 414 20.71 29.99 3.19
C GLN A 414 21.17 30.21 4.63
N ASN A 415 22.46 30.42 4.84
CA ASN A 415 22.99 30.68 6.19
C ASN A 415 22.33 31.92 6.85
N ALA A 416 22.14 32.99 6.11
CA ALA A 416 21.42 34.18 6.61
C ALA A 416 19.94 33.87 6.92
N GLN A 417 19.27 33.09 6.07
CA GLN A 417 17.89 32.65 6.27
C GLN A 417 17.73 31.73 7.49
N LEU A 418 18.66 30.78 7.66
CA LEU A 418 18.68 29.86 8.80
C LEU A 418 18.88 30.62 10.13
N GLU A 419 19.71 31.68 10.13
CA GLU A 419 19.82 32.55 11.31
C GLU A 419 18.49 33.25 11.61
N GLY A 420 17.79 33.77 10.60
CA GLY A 420 16.45 34.32 10.75
C GLY A 420 15.44 33.33 11.31
N ILE A 421 15.48 32.09 10.85
CA ILE A 421 14.65 30.99 11.36
C ILE A 421 15.04 30.67 12.82
N ARG A 422 16.33 30.60 13.15
CA ARG A 422 16.83 30.33 14.52
C ARG A 422 16.30 31.35 15.52
N LEU A 423 16.23 32.62 15.13
CA LEU A 423 15.69 33.69 15.99
C LEU A 423 14.18 33.54 16.25
N GLN A 424 13.43 32.96 15.34
CA GLN A 424 12.00 32.68 15.49
C GLN A 424 11.71 31.44 16.38
N LYS A 425 12.73 30.61 16.65
CA LYS A 425 12.66 29.43 17.52
C LYS A 425 11.48 28.50 17.13
N PRO A 426 11.40 27.98 15.92
CA PRO A 426 10.43 26.95 15.58
C PRO A 426 10.70 25.68 16.39
N ASP A 427 9.67 24.87 16.62
CA ASP A 427 9.82 23.57 17.29
C ASP A 427 10.58 22.57 16.41
N ALA A 428 10.38 22.67 15.10
CA ALA A 428 11.16 21.88 14.13
C ALA A 428 11.40 22.65 12.82
N VAL A 429 12.40 22.19 12.06
CA VAL A 429 12.73 22.70 10.73
C VAL A 429 12.89 21.52 9.78
N ILE A 430 12.22 21.59 8.62
CA ILE A 430 12.43 20.70 7.47
C ILE A 430 13.36 21.44 6.51
N ALA A 431 14.49 20.83 6.14
CA ALA A 431 15.48 21.53 5.34
C ALA A 431 16.13 20.66 4.26
N ILE A 432 16.49 21.30 3.15
CA ILE A 432 17.41 20.78 2.13
C ILE A 432 18.62 21.69 2.11
N PRO A 433 19.83 21.20 2.42
CA PRO A 433 21.04 22.03 2.36
C PRO A 433 21.32 22.51 0.93
N ALA A 434 21.68 23.79 0.78
CA ALA A 434 22.15 24.33 -0.49
C ALA A 434 23.58 23.90 -0.83
N ASP A 435 24.39 23.66 0.22
CA ASP A 435 25.73 23.09 0.15
C ASP A 435 26.01 22.30 1.41
N ASP A 436 26.53 21.08 1.26
CA ASP A 436 26.74 20.14 2.38
C ASP A 436 27.89 20.55 3.33
N LYS A 437 28.80 21.44 2.88
CA LYS A 437 29.93 21.92 3.67
C LYS A 437 29.69 23.31 4.24
N GLU A 438 29.25 24.25 3.40
CA GLU A 438 29.17 25.66 3.76
C GLU A 438 28.00 25.97 4.67
N THR A 439 26.92 25.19 4.66
CA THR A 439 25.74 25.39 5.51
C THR A 439 25.80 24.67 6.85
N LYS A 440 26.75 23.77 7.03
CA LYS A 440 26.88 22.88 8.20
C LYS A 440 26.83 23.58 9.55
N GLU A 441 27.67 24.61 9.74
CA GLU A 441 27.77 25.27 11.05
C GLU A 441 26.46 25.97 11.39
N GLN A 442 25.75 26.55 10.42
CA GLN A 442 24.48 27.21 10.68
C GLN A 442 23.38 26.21 11.03
N PHE A 443 23.38 25.00 10.41
CA PHE A 443 22.50 23.93 10.82
C PHE A 443 22.81 23.40 12.22
N ARG A 444 24.09 23.34 12.63
CA ARG A 444 24.48 22.99 14.00
C ARG A 444 23.96 23.99 15.03
N GLU A 445 24.04 25.28 14.74
CA GLU A 445 23.50 26.32 15.63
C GLU A 445 21.97 26.22 15.70
N LEU A 446 21.30 25.97 14.60
CA LEU A 446 19.86 25.77 14.55
C LEU A 446 19.40 24.54 15.34
N ALA A 447 20.18 23.44 15.29
CA ALA A 447 19.91 22.20 16.02
C ALA A 447 19.87 22.36 17.55
N LYS A 448 20.49 23.42 18.09
CA LYS A 448 20.45 23.73 19.54
C LYS A 448 19.10 24.23 20.02
N VAL A 449 18.25 24.72 19.11
CA VAL A 449 16.97 25.37 19.44
C VAL A 449 15.77 24.74 18.75
N SER A 450 15.98 23.95 17.71
CA SER A 450 14.92 23.34 16.90
C SER A 450 15.28 21.91 16.51
N LYS A 451 14.28 21.03 16.37
CA LYS A 451 14.46 19.70 15.80
C LYS A 451 14.68 19.81 14.30
N LEU A 452 15.70 19.14 13.75
CA LEU A 452 15.99 19.18 12.33
C LEU A 452 15.58 17.87 11.64
N VAL A 453 14.82 17.97 10.58
CA VAL A 453 14.55 16.88 9.63
C VAL A 453 15.06 17.30 8.27
N PHE A 454 15.99 16.54 7.73
CA PHE A 454 16.56 16.80 6.42
C PHE A 454 15.79 16.05 5.33
N LEU A 455 15.69 16.69 4.17
CA LEU A 455 15.25 16.08 2.92
C LEU A 455 16.44 15.89 1.99
N SER A 456 16.51 14.74 1.36
CA SER A 456 17.49 14.35 0.34
C SER A 456 18.94 14.22 0.80
N SER A 457 19.49 15.17 1.57
CA SER A 457 20.86 15.11 2.08
C SER A 457 20.98 15.71 3.49
N VAL A 458 22.06 15.31 4.17
CA VAL A 458 22.49 15.88 5.47
C VAL A 458 23.85 16.51 5.26
N PRO A 459 24.15 17.70 5.81
CA PRO A 459 25.46 18.31 5.72
C PRO A 459 26.60 17.37 6.15
N GLU A 460 27.74 17.43 5.45
CA GLU A 460 28.89 16.54 5.69
C GLU A 460 29.35 16.58 7.15
N ASN A 461 29.56 15.40 7.71
CA ASN A 461 30.07 15.25 9.09
C ASN A 461 29.20 15.95 10.17
N MET A 462 27.88 16.06 9.98
CA MET A 462 27.00 16.38 11.07
C MET A 462 26.93 15.25 12.08
N GLU A 463 26.90 15.59 13.38
CA GLU A 463 26.78 14.59 14.44
C GLU A 463 25.42 13.89 14.36
N LYS A 464 25.43 12.56 14.49
CA LYS A 464 24.21 11.70 14.38
C LYS A 464 23.06 12.15 15.30
N ASN A 465 23.41 12.80 16.41
CA ASN A 465 22.42 13.26 17.41
C ASN A 465 21.98 14.73 17.23
N SER A 466 22.56 15.46 16.29
CA SER A 466 22.22 16.87 16.04
C SER A 466 21.01 17.04 15.11
N TYR A 467 20.51 15.96 14.51
CA TYR A 467 19.27 15.98 13.72
C TYR A 467 18.37 14.79 14.08
N VAL A 468 17.10 14.91 13.75
CA VAL A 468 16.09 13.88 14.01
C VAL A 468 16.20 12.75 12.99
N CYS A 469 16.07 13.09 11.71
CA CYS A 469 15.96 12.12 10.62
C CYS A 469 16.39 12.76 9.30
N CYS A 470 16.86 11.95 8.38
CA CYS A 470 16.93 12.27 6.96
C CYS A 470 15.87 11.46 6.21
N VAL A 471 15.06 12.13 5.42
CA VAL A 471 14.08 11.52 4.51
C VAL A 471 14.59 11.71 3.09
N SER A 472 14.84 10.62 2.38
CA SER A 472 15.34 10.67 1.00
C SER A 472 14.75 9.54 0.17
N VAL A 473 14.83 9.68 -1.15
CA VAL A 473 14.65 8.53 -2.04
C VAL A 473 15.90 7.64 -1.98
N ASN A 474 15.73 6.35 -2.20
CA ASN A 474 16.87 5.46 -2.45
C ASN A 474 17.44 5.76 -3.85
N GLU A 475 18.46 6.61 -3.92
CA GLU A 475 19.07 7.05 -5.18
C GLU A 475 19.82 5.92 -5.90
N ILE A 476 20.37 4.97 -5.16
CA ILE A 476 20.98 3.76 -5.76
C ILE A 476 19.92 2.95 -6.50
N GLU A 477 18.76 2.68 -5.86
CA GLU A 477 17.65 1.96 -6.51
C GLU A 477 17.07 2.79 -7.67
N ASN A 478 17.01 4.11 -7.53
CA ASN A 478 16.56 5.01 -8.59
C ASN A 478 17.42 4.84 -9.87
N GLY A 479 18.75 4.82 -9.71
CA GLY A 479 19.69 4.57 -10.82
C GLY A 479 19.59 3.14 -11.37
N ILE A 480 19.52 2.13 -10.49
CA ILE A 480 19.33 0.73 -10.89
C ILE A 480 18.07 0.56 -11.74
N ASN A 481 16.97 1.20 -11.37
CA ASN A 481 15.70 1.13 -12.10
C ASN A 481 15.84 1.65 -13.52
N VAL A 482 16.44 2.82 -13.71
CA VAL A 482 16.69 3.37 -15.05
C VAL A 482 17.62 2.47 -15.87
N GLY A 483 18.70 1.98 -15.26
CA GLY A 483 19.61 1.05 -15.93
C GLY A 483 18.94 -0.25 -16.35
N ARG A 484 18.06 -0.82 -15.50
CA ARG A 484 17.25 -2.01 -15.86
C ARG A 484 16.30 -1.74 -17.02
N MET A 485 15.58 -0.62 -17.01
CA MET A 485 14.68 -0.24 -18.10
C MET A 485 15.44 -0.09 -19.43
N MET A 486 16.59 0.54 -19.38
CA MET A 486 17.50 0.68 -20.52
C MET A 486 17.99 -0.68 -21.00
N GLY A 487 18.40 -1.55 -20.10
CA GLY A 487 18.82 -2.93 -20.38
C GLY A 487 17.73 -3.77 -21.02
N GLN A 488 16.51 -3.70 -20.51
CA GLN A 488 15.35 -4.40 -21.06
C GLN A 488 14.96 -3.89 -22.46
N TYR A 489 15.00 -2.57 -22.67
CA TYR A 489 14.75 -1.97 -23.99
C TYR A 489 15.74 -2.44 -25.05
N CYS A 490 17.01 -2.62 -24.68
CA CYS A 490 18.08 -3.08 -25.54
C CYS A 490 18.18 -4.61 -25.67
N LYS A 491 17.27 -5.38 -25.03
CA LYS A 491 17.34 -6.85 -24.99
C LYS A 491 17.38 -7.45 -26.41
N GLY A 492 18.35 -8.32 -26.65
CA GLY A 492 18.53 -9.00 -27.94
C GLY A 492 19.20 -8.19 -29.05
N LYS A 493 19.68 -6.96 -28.75
CA LYS A 493 20.40 -6.11 -29.68
C LYS A 493 21.73 -5.68 -29.07
N HIS A 494 22.80 -5.65 -29.86
CA HIS A 494 24.03 -4.97 -29.45
C HIS A 494 23.86 -3.48 -29.71
N VAL A 495 24.03 -2.65 -28.65
CA VAL A 495 23.70 -1.22 -28.69
C VAL A 495 24.82 -0.42 -28.03
N GLU A 496 25.21 0.69 -28.68
CA GLU A 496 26.13 1.67 -28.07
C GLU A 496 25.32 2.71 -27.29
N ALA A 497 25.79 2.99 -26.05
CA ALA A 497 25.17 3.88 -25.09
C ALA A 497 26.06 5.09 -24.75
N GLY A 498 25.43 6.19 -24.43
CA GLY A 498 26.06 7.35 -23.81
C GLY A 498 25.41 7.72 -22.48
N PHE A 499 26.22 8.25 -21.57
CA PHE A 499 25.79 8.74 -20.28
C PHE A 499 26.10 10.24 -20.15
N ILE A 500 25.08 11.05 -19.95
CA ILE A 500 25.16 12.48 -19.69
C ILE A 500 24.81 12.70 -18.23
N ILE A 501 25.82 12.88 -17.40
CA ILE A 501 25.71 12.84 -15.93
C ILE A 501 26.03 14.21 -15.32
N HIS A 502 25.60 14.40 -14.06
CA HIS A 502 25.96 15.59 -13.32
C HIS A 502 27.40 15.54 -12.82
N GLY A 503 28.20 16.51 -13.22
CA GLY A 503 29.62 16.60 -12.85
C GLY A 503 29.89 17.18 -11.45
N ALA A 504 28.84 17.63 -10.73
CA ALA A 504 29.01 18.22 -9.40
C ALA A 504 29.00 17.18 -8.27
N VAL A 505 29.53 17.56 -7.10
CA VAL A 505 29.69 16.69 -5.92
C VAL A 505 28.38 16.59 -5.11
N PHE A 506 27.26 16.34 -5.77
CA PHE A 506 26.00 16.06 -5.09
C PHE A 506 25.85 14.54 -4.88
N TYR A 507 25.69 14.12 -3.63
CA TYR A 507 25.58 12.70 -3.29
C TYR A 507 24.49 11.99 -4.07
N GLY A 508 23.25 12.55 -4.11
CA GLY A 508 22.10 11.91 -4.73
C GLY A 508 22.27 11.63 -6.22
N THR A 509 22.68 12.65 -7.00
CA THR A 509 22.91 12.50 -8.44
C THR A 509 24.06 11.55 -8.73
N ARG A 510 25.16 11.64 -7.98
CA ARG A 510 26.31 10.75 -8.15
C ARG A 510 25.94 9.29 -7.85
N ALA A 511 25.30 9.02 -6.73
CA ALA A 511 24.93 7.65 -6.35
C ALA A 511 23.99 6.99 -7.38
N ARG A 512 23.08 7.77 -7.94
CA ARG A 512 22.15 7.35 -8.99
C ARG A 512 22.85 7.08 -10.31
N ASP A 513 23.69 8.02 -10.76
CA ASP A 513 24.41 7.93 -12.02
C ASP A 513 25.39 6.72 -12.01
N GLU A 514 26.16 6.55 -10.92
CA GLU A 514 27.07 5.41 -10.72
C GLU A 514 26.30 4.07 -10.67
N ALA A 515 25.13 4.03 -10.02
CA ALA A 515 24.30 2.82 -9.93
C ALA A 515 23.74 2.43 -11.30
N ALA A 516 23.30 3.41 -12.12
CA ALA A 516 22.82 3.17 -13.47
C ALA A 516 23.95 2.64 -14.39
N GLU A 517 25.13 3.22 -14.32
CA GLU A 517 26.31 2.77 -15.05
C GLU A 517 26.71 1.34 -14.65
N LYS A 518 26.80 1.10 -13.35
CA LYS A 518 27.19 -0.19 -12.79
C LYS A 518 26.27 -1.32 -13.21
N ILE A 519 24.96 -1.15 -13.07
CA ILE A 519 23.99 -2.21 -13.43
C ILE A 519 24.04 -2.54 -14.93
N ILE A 520 24.24 -1.53 -15.81
CA ILE A 520 24.42 -1.75 -17.25
C ILE A 520 25.70 -2.54 -17.50
N SER A 521 26.81 -2.08 -16.94
CA SER A 521 28.13 -2.71 -17.14
C SER A 521 28.21 -4.15 -16.62
N GLU A 522 27.52 -4.46 -15.52
CA GLU A 522 27.55 -5.79 -14.88
C GLU A 522 26.58 -6.76 -15.51
N GLN A 523 25.33 -6.35 -15.81
CA GLN A 523 24.25 -7.26 -16.16
C GLN A 523 23.85 -7.24 -17.66
N TYR A 524 24.17 -6.17 -18.39
CA TYR A 524 23.74 -6.01 -19.78
C TYR A 524 24.91 -5.91 -20.75
N LYS A 525 25.64 -7.04 -20.93
CA LYS A 525 26.84 -7.14 -21.77
C LYS A 525 26.60 -6.82 -23.26
N ASN A 526 25.36 -6.74 -23.69
CA ASN A 526 24.97 -6.32 -25.05
C ASN A 526 24.90 -4.78 -25.20
N ILE A 527 25.12 -4.02 -24.13
CA ILE A 527 25.19 -2.54 -24.16
C ILE A 527 26.64 -2.13 -23.92
N ASP A 528 27.19 -1.41 -24.88
CA ASP A 528 28.57 -0.88 -24.82
C ASP A 528 28.51 0.61 -24.50
N ILE A 529 28.93 1.01 -23.29
CA ILE A 529 28.98 2.41 -22.87
C ILE A 529 30.19 3.07 -23.55
N LYS A 530 29.94 3.83 -24.61
CA LYS A 530 30.99 4.50 -25.41
C LYS A 530 31.50 5.80 -24.81
N ALA A 531 30.61 6.54 -24.14
CA ALA A 531 30.99 7.83 -23.59
C ALA A 531 30.21 8.12 -22.30
N ILE A 532 30.90 8.66 -21.32
CA ILE A 532 30.33 9.25 -20.10
C ILE A 532 30.83 10.68 -20.04
N ARG A 533 29.91 11.66 -20.03
CA ARG A 533 30.23 13.08 -20.03
C ARG A 533 29.47 13.81 -18.93
N GLY A 534 30.19 14.59 -18.14
CA GLY A 534 29.64 15.44 -17.10
C GLY A 534 29.29 16.82 -17.60
N PHE A 535 28.20 17.40 -17.09
CA PHE A 535 27.88 18.82 -17.17
C PHE A 535 27.97 19.45 -15.77
N GLY A 536 28.51 20.67 -15.69
CA GLY A 536 28.51 21.42 -14.42
C GLY A 536 27.21 22.22 -14.26
N GLU A 537 26.93 23.10 -15.20
CA GLU A 537 25.67 23.84 -15.27
C GLU A 537 24.68 23.13 -16.20
N ILE A 538 23.40 23.17 -15.85
CA ILE A 538 22.34 22.43 -16.59
C ILE A 538 22.35 22.78 -18.07
N GLU A 539 22.55 24.07 -18.42
CA GLU A 539 22.59 24.61 -19.79
C GLU A 539 23.67 23.95 -20.64
N ASN A 540 24.76 23.51 -20.03
CA ASN A 540 25.88 22.84 -20.72
C ASN A 540 25.49 21.43 -21.22
N ALA A 541 24.46 20.81 -20.70
CA ALA A 541 23.99 19.48 -21.15
C ALA A 541 23.65 19.46 -22.65
N TYR A 542 23.19 20.60 -23.20
CA TYR A 542 22.93 20.75 -24.62
C TYR A 542 24.22 20.57 -25.45
N GLN A 543 25.30 21.30 -25.10
CA GLN A 543 26.56 21.23 -25.85
C GLN A 543 27.26 19.86 -25.60
N VAL A 544 27.23 19.36 -24.36
CA VAL A 544 27.78 18.05 -24.02
C VAL A 544 27.14 16.96 -24.89
N CYS A 545 25.82 17.00 -25.11
CA CYS A 545 25.11 16.06 -25.99
C CYS A 545 25.62 16.19 -27.45
N LYS A 546 25.71 17.40 -27.97
CA LYS A 546 26.17 17.64 -29.38
C LYS A 546 27.58 17.09 -29.61
N ASP A 547 28.50 17.35 -28.68
CA ASP A 547 29.88 16.90 -28.77
C ASP A 547 29.95 15.36 -28.65
N MET A 548 29.24 14.78 -27.69
CA MET A 548 29.18 13.33 -27.51
C MET A 548 28.69 12.59 -28.75
N ILE A 549 27.58 13.05 -29.35
CA ILE A 549 26.97 12.38 -30.50
C ILE A 549 27.79 12.63 -31.78
N THR A 550 28.45 13.77 -31.90
CA THR A 550 29.36 14.05 -33.01
C THR A 550 30.58 13.14 -32.99
N GLU A 551 31.15 12.91 -31.81
CA GLU A 551 32.31 12.04 -31.64
C GLU A 551 31.92 10.53 -31.68
N ASN A 552 30.69 10.19 -31.30
CA ASN A 552 30.19 8.83 -31.23
C ASN A 552 28.83 8.68 -31.96
N PRO A 553 28.80 8.77 -33.27
CA PRO A 553 27.54 8.81 -34.04
C PRO A 553 26.75 7.52 -34.02
N GLN A 554 27.32 6.40 -33.55
CA GLN A 554 26.67 5.06 -33.41
C GLN A 554 25.83 4.94 -32.17
N ILE A 555 25.92 5.86 -31.19
CA ILE A 555 25.09 5.83 -29.98
C ILE A 555 23.61 5.81 -30.36
N LYS A 556 22.87 4.87 -29.77
CA LYS A 556 21.43 4.67 -29.97
C LYS A 556 20.60 4.82 -28.71
N VAL A 557 21.23 4.91 -27.55
CA VAL A 557 20.55 5.05 -26.28
C VAL A 557 21.35 5.96 -25.36
N LEU A 558 20.65 6.88 -24.69
CA LEU A 558 21.24 7.81 -23.72
C LEU A 558 20.59 7.65 -22.34
N TYR A 559 21.42 7.59 -21.31
CA TYR A 559 21.07 7.91 -19.96
C TYR A 559 21.31 9.40 -19.71
N VAL A 560 20.36 10.09 -19.08
CA VAL A 560 20.51 11.49 -18.66
C VAL A 560 20.06 11.63 -17.21
N SER A 561 20.87 12.26 -16.38
CA SER A 561 20.77 12.29 -14.92
C SER A 561 19.38 12.65 -14.36
N TRP A 562 18.66 13.64 -14.96
CA TRP A 562 17.28 14.00 -14.60
C TRP A 562 16.56 14.78 -15.73
N ASP A 563 15.31 15.16 -15.48
CA ASP A 563 14.37 15.75 -16.44
C ASP A 563 14.89 17.02 -17.15
N ARG A 564 15.40 18.03 -16.41
CA ARG A 564 15.83 19.31 -17.01
C ARG A 564 16.97 19.17 -18.01
N PRO A 565 18.13 18.55 -17.69
CA PRO A 565 19.15 18.29 -18.69
C PRO A 565 18.64 17.39 -19.82
N ALA A 566 17.69 16.45 -19.56
CA ALA A 566 17.10 15.63 -20.60
C ALA A 566 16.33 16.45 -21.63
N LEU A 567 15.62 17.51 -21.22
CA LEU A 567 14.95 18.42 -22.15
C LEU A 567 15.93 19.13 -23.07
N LEU A 568 17.11 19.52 -22.56
CA LEU A 568 18.17 20.15 -23.36
C LEU A 568 18.85 19.15 -24.33
N VAL A 569 19.05 17.93 -23.87
CA VAL A 569 19.53 16.79 -24.66
C VAL A 569 18.54 16.52 -25.82
N ILE A 570 17.24 16.43 -25.53
CA ILE A 570 16.21 16.27 -26.57
C ILE A 570 16.23 17.38 -27.59
N LYS A 571 16.40 18.62 -27.14
CA LYS A 571 16.55 19.76 -28.04
C LYS A 571 17.77 19.60 -28.95
N ALA A 572 18.93 19.25 -28.41
CA ALA A 572 20.15 19.01 -29.17
C ALA A 572 19.99 17.91 -30.22
N LEU A 573 19.39 16.78 -29.84
CA LEU A 573 19.13 15.64 -30.72
C LEU A 573 18.17 16.01 -31.88
N LYS A 574 17.13 16.80 -31.64
CA LYS A 574 16.23 17.30 -32.68
C LYS A 574 16.95 18.16 -33.68
N GLU A 575 17.81 19.09 -33.24
CA GLU A 575 18.61 19.94 -34.12
C GLU A 575 19.64 19.14 -34.94
N MET A 576 20.11 18.01 -34.37
CA MET A 576 21.03 17.09 -35.07
C MET A 576 20.32 16.04 -35.93
N HIS A 577 18.97 16.06 -36.00
CA HIS A 577 18.16 15.02 -36.64
C HIS A 577 18.46 13.62 -36.15
N ARG A 578 18.67 13.46 -34.83
CA ARG A 578 19.00 12.21 -34.13
C ARG A 578 17.90 11.80 -33.17
N GLU A 579 16.65 11.98 -33.55
CA GLU A 579 15.47 11.55 -32.78
C GLU A 579 15.33 10.00 -32.75
N ASP A 580 16.20 9.30 -33.47
CA ASP A 580 16.36 7.84 -33.42
C ASP A 580 16.99 7.36 -32.09
N ILE A 581 17.60 8.25 -31.31
CA ILE A 581 18.24 7.90 -30.04
C ILE A 581 17.19 7.84 -28.92
N ALA A 582 17.10 6.70 -28.26
CA ALA A 582 16.21 6.51 -27.12
C ALA A 582 16.78 7.15 -25.84
N ILE A 583 15.95 7.84 -25.08
CA ILE A 583 16.35 8.52 -23.84
C ILE A 583 15.75 7.82 -22.66
N PHE A 584 16.57 7.64 -21.60
CA PHE A 584 16.20 7.21 -20.25
C PHE A 584 16.69 8.26 -19.25
N THR A 585 15.84 8.62 -18.28
CA THR A 585 16.15 9.69 -17.34
C THR A 585 15.52 9.44 -15.98
N THR A 586 15.63 10.39 -15.06
CA THR A 586 14.86 10.40 -13.82
C THR A 586 13.97 11.64 -13.77
N ASP A 587 13.02 11.57 -12.85
CA ASP A 587 12.00 12.56 -12.57
C ASP A 587 11.00 12.81 -13.72
N LEU A 588 9.76 13.02 -13.33
CA LEU A 588 8.63 13.22 -14.22
C LEU A 588 8.16 14.67 -14.13
N ASP A 589 8.19 15.36 -15.26
CA ASP A 589 7.51 16.64 -15.44
C ASP A 589 6.57 16.59 -16.65
N TYR A 590 5.83 17.68 -16.86
CA TYR A 590 4.87 17.81 -17.97
C TYR A 590 5.52 17.60 -19.35
N LYS A 591 6.70 18.17 -19.58
CA LYS A 591 7.38 18.08 -20.89
C LYS A 591 7.99 16.70 -21.11
N ILE A 592 8.57 16.10 -20.07
CA ILE A 592 9.08 14.73 -20.15
C ILE A 592 7.94 13.75 -20.42
N ALA A 593 6.78 13.94 -19.79
CA ALA A 593 5.59 13.11 -20.05
C ALA A 593 5.17 13.21 -21.54
N GLN A 594 5.15 14.40 -22.13
CA GLN A 594 4.88 14.57 -23.57
C GLN A 594 5.91 13.85 -24.46
N TYR A 595 7.19 13.89 -24.08
CA TYR A 595 8.23 13.17 -24.81
C TYR A 595 8.18 11.66 -24.60
N MET A 596 7.62 11.21 -23.50
CA MET A 596 7.35 9.80 -23.27
C MET A 596 6.18 9.32 -24.15
N GLU A 597 5.09 10.08 -24.25
CA GLU A 597 3.98 9.78 -25.17
C GLU A 597 4.41 9.75 -26.64
N SER A 598 5.27 10.70 -27.05
CA SER A 598 5.84 10.71 -28.40
C SER A 598 6.88 9.61 -28.65
N GLY A 599 7.28 8.89 -27.61
CA GLY A 599 8.21 7.78 -27.68
C GLY A 599 9.69 8.20 -27.84
N ILE A 600 10.07 9.43 -27.52
CA ILE A 600 11.48 9.86 -27.44
C ILE A 600 12.07 9.41 -26.11
N VAL A 601 11.40 9.69 -24.99
CA VAL A 601 11.73 9.14 -23.67
C VAL A 601 11.09 7.77 -23.55
N LYS A 602 11.89 6.75 -23.32
CA LYS A 602 11.42 5.35 -23.27
C LYS A 602 11.08 4.86 -21.86
N GLY A 603 11.67 5.50 -20.85
CA GLY A 603 11.41 5.16 -19.46
C GLY A 603 12.14 6.12 -18.52
N LEU A 604 11.63 6.21 -17.32
CA LEU A 604 12.23 6.96 -16.23
C LEU A 604 11.95 6.31 -14.87
N SER A 605 12.75 6.68 -13.89
CA SER A 605 12.46 6.45 -12.48
C SER A 605 12.30 7.80 -11.78
N THR A 606 11.34 7.95 -10.89
CA THR A 606 11.04 9.22 -10.24
C THR A 606 11.11 9.15 -8.73
N GLN A 607 11.51 10.26 -8.11
CA GLN A 607 11.77 10.36 -6.68
C GLN A 607 10.53 10.44 -5.79
N ARG A 608 9.33 10.66 -6.32
CA ARG A 608 8.09 10.85 -5.54
C ARG A 608 8.19 11.99 -4.51
N PRO A 609 8.43 13.23 -4.94
CA PRO A 609 8.72 14.35 -4.05
C PRO A 609 7.57 14.70 -3.10
N TYR A 610 6.31 14.54 -3.50
CA TYR A 610 5.16 14.71 -2.62
C TYR A 610 5.22 13.75 -1.42
N GLU A 611 5.50 12.47 -1.65
CA GLU A 611 5.61 11.47 -0.58
C GLU A 611 6.82 11.72 0.32
N GLN A 612 7.93 12.21 -0.22
CA GLN A 612 9.08 12.61 0.60
C GLN A 612 8.72 13.78 1.51
N GLY A 613 8.07 14.81 0.99
CA GLY A 613 7.62 15.97 1.77
C GLY A 613 6.63 15.57 2.85
N ARG A 614 5.63 14.76 2.50
CA ARG A 614 4.64 14.20 3.43
C ARG A 614 5.32 13.38 4.54
N THR A 615 6.26 12.53 4.17
CA THR A 615 7.03 11.71 5.11
C THR A 615 7.86 12.56 6.06
N ALA A 616 8.54 13.60 5.57
CA ALA A 616 9.30 14.51 6.43
C ALA A 616 8.40 15.22 7.45
N ALA A 617 7.23 15.67 7.02
CA ALA A 617 6.24 16.28 7.91
C ALA A 617 5.71 15.27 8.96
N HIS A 618 5.48 14.02 8.56
CA HIS A 618 5.07 12.95 9.44
C HIS A 618 6.14 12.62 10.49
N VAL A 619 7.41 12.56 10.08
CA VAL A 619 8.58 12.43 10.96
C VAL A 619 8.66 13.58 11.94
N VAL A 620 8.49 14.83 11.47
CA VAL A 620 8.44 16.00 12.34
C VAL A 620 7.34 15.84 13.39
N ALA A 621 6.11 15.58 12.96
CA ALA A 621 4.97 15.42 13.86
C ALA A 621 5.24 14.34 14.93
N LYS A 622 5.74 13.18 14.54
CA LYS A 622 6.11 12.11 15.49
C LYS A 622 7.21 12.56 16.45
N SER A 623 8.23 13.24 15.94
CA SER A 623 9.37 13.69 16.73
C SER A 623 8.99 14.72 17.80
N LEU A 624 7.96 15.54 17.58
CA LEU A 624 7.47 16.51 18.55
C LEU A 624 6.87 15.85 19.81
N LEU A 625 6.46 14.59 19.70
CA LEU A 625 5.85 13.83 20.79
C LEU A 625 6.77 12.76 21.39
N SER A 626 7.72 12.24 20.62
CA SER A 626 8.59 11.13 20.98
C SER A 626 9.98 11.30 20.36
N ASN A 627 10.99 10.72 20.98
CA ASN A 627 12.33 10.63 20.39
C ASN A 627 12.55 9.28 19.65
N ASP A 628 11.56 8.40 19.63
CA ASP A 628 11.60 7.12 18.91
C ASP A 628 11.23 7.32 17.43
N VAL A 629 12.17 7.89 16.69
CA VAL A 629 12.06 8.16 15.25
C VAL A 629 13.30 7.62 14.57
N PRO A 630 13.18 6.91 13.44
CA PRO A 630 14.35 6.38 12.70
C PRO A 630 15.23 7.53 12.20
N LYS A 631 16.54 7.26 12.11
CA LYS A 631 17.52 8.25 11.62
C LYS A 631 17.48 8.45 10.11
N TYR A 632 16.99 7.45 9.39
CA TYR A 632 16.81 7.51 7.95
C TYR A 632 15.49 6.87 7.53
N VAL A 633 14.75 7.55 6.67
CA VAL A 633 13.53 7.02 6.05
C VAL A 633 13.71 7.07 4.54
N GLY A 634 13.69 5.89 3.92
CA GLY A 634 13.79 5.71 2.48
C GLY A 634 12.42 5.71 1.81
N VAL A 635 12.19 6.67 0.91
CA VAL A 635 11.03 6.65 0.01
C VAL A 635 11.42 5.92 -1.26
N GLN A 636 10.65 4.91 -1.67
CA GLN A 636 10.98 4.14 -2.86
C GLN A 636 10.76 4.96 -4.14
N PRO A 637 11.69 4.89 -5.11
CA PRO A 637 11.48 5.49 -6.41
C PRO A 637 10.38 4.77 -7.18
N TYR A 638 9.75 5.47 -8.13
CA TYR A 638 8.66 4.94 -8.95
C TYR A 638 9.11 4.80 -10.41
N VAL A 639 9.00 3.58 -10.96
CA VAL A 639 9.34 3.30 -12.36
C VAL A 639 8.18 3.69 -13.27
N VAL A 640 8.45 4.43 -14.34
CA VAL A 640 7.44 4.91 -15.29
C VAL A 640 7.85 4.59 -16.72
N ASP A 641 6.99 3.91 -17.45
CA ASP A 641 7.02 3.77 -18.89
C ASP A 641 5.76 4.42 -19.53
N ALA A 642 5.70 4.45 -20.85
CA ALA A 642 4.58 5.07 -21.57
C ALA A 642 3.22 4.40 -21.26
N LYS A 643 3.20 3.11 -20.92
CA LYS A 643 1.95 2.38 -20.60
C LYS A 643 1.41 2.74 -19.22
N GLN A 644 2.30 3.05 -18.30
CA GLN A 644 1.98 3.36 -16.90
C GLN A 644 1.84 4.86 -16.66
N LEU A 645 2.14 5.71 -17.65
CA LEU A 645 2.24 7.17 -17.49
C LEU A 645 1.00 7.80 -16.85
N GLY A 646 -0.20 7.44 -17.27
CA GLY A 646 -1.43 8.00 -16.72
C GLY A 646 -1.66 7.65 -15.23
N ARG A 647 -1.31 6.42 -14.82
CA ARG A 647 -1.35 6.00 -13.42
C ARG A 647 -0.25 6.69 -12.62
N ALA A 648 0.96 6.67 -13.14
CA ALA A 648 2.12 7.32 -12.51
C ALA A 648 1.89 8.81 -12.28
N TRP A 649 1.29 9.50 -13.27
CA TRP A 649 0.93 10.91 -13.13
C TRP A 649 0.03 11.15 -11.92
N LYS A 650 -1.06 10.37 -11.82
CA LYS A 650 -2.00 10.48 -10.70
C LYS A 650 -1.33 10.17 -9.35
N ASP A 651 -0.47 9.16 -9.30
CA ASP A 651 0.19 8.72 -8.07
C ASP A 651 1.29 9.68 -7.60
N ILE A 652 1.93 10.42 -8.53
CA ILE A 652 3.03 11.36 -8.24
C ILE A 652 2.51 12.77 -7.96
N PHE A 653 1.59 13.27 -8.81
CA PHE A 653 1.08 14.65 -8.74
C PHE A 653 -0.20 14.78 -7.92
N HIS A 654 -0.87 13.65 -7.58
CA HIS A 654 -2.18 13.61 -6.92
C HIS A 654 -3.27 14.38 -7.67
N GLU A 655 -3.10 14.49 -8.98
CA GLU A 655 -4.00 15.20 -9.90
C GLU A 655 -4.25 14.37 -11.15
N GLY A 656 -5.37 14.63 -11.82
CA GLY A 656 -5.65 14.01 -13.12
C GLY A 656 -4.65 14.49 -14.19
N MET A 657 -4.29 13.59 -15.08
CA MET A 657 -3.44 13.93 -16.22
C MET A 657 -4.07 15.08 -17.03
N PRO A 658 -3.33 16.14 -17.40
CA PRO A 658 -3.87 17.28 -18.13
C PRO A 658 -4.56 16.88 -19.44
N GLU A 659 -5.68 17.54 -19.78
CA GLU A 659 -6.48 17.17 -20.98
C GLU A 659 -5.69 17.18 -22.30
N LYS A 660 -4.64 17.99 -22.40
CA LYS A 660 -3.74 18.02 -23.56
C LYS A 660 -2.84 16.80 -23.69
N MET A 661 -2.89 15.89 -22.70
CA MET A 661 -2.14 14.63 -22.60
C MET A 661 -3.09 13.42 -22.51
N LYS A 662 -4.37 13.60 -22.76
CA LYS A 662 -5.37 12.58 -22.98
C LYS A 662 -5.66 12.47 -24.48
#